data_385da360aca97b0fa77db7eac2ac577f
#
_entry.id   385da360aca97b0fa77db7eac2ac577f
#
_cell.length_a   1.000
_cell.length_b   1.000
_cell.length_c   1.000
_cell.angle_alpha   90.00
_cell.angle_beta   90.00
_cell.angle_gamma   90.00
#
_symmetry.space_group_name_H-M   'P 1'
#
loop_
_entity.id
_entity.type
_entity.pdbx_description
1 polymer ?
#
loop_
_entity_poly.entity_id
_entity_poly.type
_entity_poly.pdbx_seq_one_letter_code
_entity_poly.pdbx_strand_id
1 'polypeptide(L)'
;MKIAHLADIHIRNLKYHTEYKEVFSQLYKKLFEERVDAIVVVGDVAHTKTQLSPEYFDMCALFLVNLGDIAPTFVTLGNHDGNLRTIHRQDAVSPIVEAIDDPNIKLLKNSGEWEVGEGVIFNNLSIFDTDSWANPTDPEKINIALYHGSVSGCQTDAGWVMEHGENNISIFEEFDFAMLGDIHKTNQILDKEGRIRYCGSLVQQNHGETNDKGFLIWEIEDKDNFNVRHVKLENPKPFITIELTKKGRMPRGLQIPEGSRLRLVSNNNLPLNRMKRAVDVAKTKFKPSSITFLNRALGDRADLDDLTINIGEEDLRDIVVQENLIKEYLQDYEVPGDLLKKIYELNSKYNTIVEESEEISRNVNWKLKSLEWDNLFNYGEGNYIDFEKLVGTVGIFGKNYSGKSSIIDSILYTIFNSTSKNERKNLNVINQNKEYGQGQAKIEIDNKIYTITRQSEKYIKKLKGSETVEAKTDLDFKVYDPVLDIEKDLNGVSRNDTDRRIRKIFGTLEDFLITSMTSQLGALHFIKEGSTKRKEILAKFLDLEIFERKYKMAKDDAADFRGALRRLEGKEFGEEIEDAKLKLQENEEATEEQKYACDQMNAALGLFENHLQETEKIIESIPTEIIDVVVVKKKLLDKQAEMRSLKSSNEFLT
;
A
#
# COMPACT_ATOMS: atom_id res chain seq x y z
N MET A 1 10.68 11.82 -41.92
CA MET A 1 9.77 11.15 -40.94
C MET A 1 9.62 12.02 -39.72
N LYS A 2 8.39 12.15 -39.20
CA LYS A 2 8.10 12.93 -37.99
C LYS A 2 7.69 12.01 -36.85
N ILE A 3 8.50 11.94 -35.79
CA ILE A 3 8.32 11.01 -34.67
C ILE A 3 8.01 11.78 -33.38
N ALA A 4 6.96 11.41 -32.67
CA ALA A 4 6.70 11.88 -31.32
C ALA A 4 7.41 10.99 -30.31
N HIS A 5 8.27 11.57 -29.48
CA HIS A 5 9.00 10.88 -28.42
C HIS A 5 8.43 11.26 -27.07
N LEU A 6 7.82 10.29 -26.39
CA LEU A 6 7.23 10.38 -25.07
C LEU A 6 8.02 9.43 -24.13
N ALA A 7 8.09 9.77 -22.85
CA ALA A 7 8.67 8.93 -21.81
C ALA A 7 8.07 9.28 -20.43
N ASP A 8 8.27 8.43 -19.46
CA ASP A 8 8.00 8.73 -18.04
C ASP A 8 6.59 9.26 -17.80
N ILE A 9 5.60 8.51 -18.25
CA ILE A 9 4.17 8.86 -18.14
C ILE A 9 3.74 8.79 -16.68
N HIS A 10 4.17 7.72 -15.96
CA HIS A 10 3.92 7.49 -14.56
C HIS A 10 2.46 7.65 -14.16
N ILE A 11 1.55 6.90 -14.78
CA ILE A 11 0.13 6.89 -14.40
C ILE A 11 0.02 6.51 -12.92
N ARG A 12 -0.35 7.49 -12.08
CA ARG A 12 -0.43 7.38 -10.63
C ARG A 12 -1.80 6.87 -10.18
N ASN A 13 -2.01 6.88 -8.86
CA ASN A 13 -3.28 6.50 -8.24
C ASN A 13 -4.42 7.47 -8.60
N LEU A 14 -5.64 7.05 -8.30
CA LEU A 14 -6.91 7.68 -8.70
C LEU A 14 -6.98 9.20 -8.48
N LYS A 15 -6.40 9.73 -7.40
CA LYS A 15 -6.43 11.17 -7.09
C LYS A 15 -5.76 12.07 -8.14
N TYR A 16 -4.93 11.50 -9.02
CA TYR A 16 -4.25 12.23 -10.10
C TYR A 16 -4.94 12.04 -11.45
N HIS A 17 -5.92 11.13 -11.58
CA HIS A 17 -6.50 10.75 -12.86
C HIS A 17 -7.20 11.88 -13.58
N THR A 18 -7.84 12.81 -12.87
CA THR A 18 -8.46 14.00 -13.48
C THR A 18 -7.41 14.86 -14.20
N GLU A 19 -6.25 15.06 -13.59
CA GLU A 19 -5.13 15.80 -14.19
C GLU A 19 -4.57 15.08 -15.41
N TYR A 20 -4.38 13.76 -15.32
CA TYR A 20 -3.93 12.96 -16.46
C TYR A 20 -4.89 13.03 -17.63
N LYS A 21 -6.20 12.97 -17.41
CA LYS A 21 -7.22 13.10 -18.46
C LYS A 21 -7.12 14.44 -19.19
N GLU A 22 -6.91 15.53 -18.47
CA GLU A 22 -6.72 16.86 -19.05
C GLU A 22 -5.42 16.94 -19.86
N VAL A 23 -4.31 16.44 -19.32
CA VAL A 23 -3.01 16.44 -20.00
C VAL A 23 -3.04 15.53 -21.22
N PHE A 24 -3.62 14.34 -21.13
CA PHE A 24 -3.76 13.41 -22.26
C PHE A 24 -4.65 14.01 -23.38
N SER A 25 -5.73 14.71 -23.02
CA SER A 25 -6.54 15.42 -24.02
C SER A 25 -5.73 16.48 -24.78
N GLN A 26 -4.87 17.23 -24.08
CA GLN A 26 -3.95 18.18 -24.73
C GLN A 26 -2.93 17.45 -25.61
N LEU A 27 -2.37 16.34 -25.13
CA LEU A 27 -1.41 15.53 -25.86
C LEU A 27 -1.99 15.04 -27.18
N TYR A 28 -3.15 14.37 -27.15
CA TYR A 28 -3.80 13.83 -28.35
C TYR A 28 -4.09 14.93 -29.37
N LYS A 29 -4.62 16.06 -28.92
CA LYS A 29 -4.87 17.21 -29.79
C LYS A 29 -3.59 17.69 -30.49
N LYS A 30 -2.50 17.86 -29.74
CA LYS A 30 -1.21 18.32 -30.28
C LYS A 30 -0.59 17.30 -31.21
N LEU A 31 -0.62 16.00 -30.88
CA LEU A 31 -0.13 14.95 -31.76
C LEU A 31 -0.88 14.91 -33.09
N PHE A 32 -2.20 15.06 -33.05
CA PHE A 32 -3.04 15.13 -34.25
C PHE A 32 -2.72 16.38 -35.11
N GLU A 33 -2.57 17.56 -34.47
CA GLU A 33 -2.19 18.80 -35.14
C GLU A 33 -0.80 18.69 -35.81
N GLU A 34 0.13 17.99 -35.16
CA GLU A 34 1.49 17.75 -35.65
C GLU A 34 1.56 16.79 -36.81
N ARG A 35 0.56 15.92 -36.99
CA ARG A 35 0.55 14.88 -38.03
C ARG A 35 1.80 14.01 -37.99
N VAL A 36 2.05 13.43 -36.83
CA VAL A 36 3.22 12.54 -36.62
C VAL A 36 3.06 11.23 -37.38
N ASP A 37 4.18 10.72 -37.93
CA ASP A 37 4.21 9.46 -38.68
C ASP A 37 4.29 8.27 -37.74
N ALA A 38 4.90 8.44 -36.55
CA ALA A 38 5.02 7.42 -35.51
C ALA A 38 5.08 8.06 -34.13
N ILE A 39 4.69 7.30 -33.10
CA ILE A 39 4.79 7.65 -31.69
C ILE A 39 5.65 6.61 -30.98
N VAL A 40 6.58 7.05 -30.16
CA VAL A 40 7.34 6.14 -29.29
C VAL A 40 7.18 6.56 -27.83
N VAL A 41 6.86 5.59 -26.95
CA VAL A 41 6.78 5.76 -25.50
C VAL A 41 7.94 4.99 -24.90
N VAL A 42 8.96 5.71 -24.43
CA VAL A 42 10.21 5.13 -23.94
C VAL A 42 10.14 4.89 -22.43
N GLY A 43 9.33 3.89 -22.05
CA GLY A 43 9.23 3.33 -20.70
C GLY A 43 8.47 4.17 -19.69
N ASP A 44 8.29 3.55 -18.51
CA ASP A 44 7.65 4.10 -17.32
C ASP A 44 6.23 4.62 -17.55
N VAL A 45 5.39 3.78 -18.17
CA VAL A 45 3.95 4.05 -18.30
C VAL A 45 3.29 3.96 -16.92
N ALA A 46 3.60 2.93 -16.14
CA ALA A 46 3.12 2.76 -14.78
C ALA A 46 3.98 3.54 -13.77
N HIS A 47 3.35 4.10 -12.74
CA HIS A 47 4.09 4.70 -11.62
C HIS A 47 4.60 3.64 -10.64
N THR A 48 3.87 2.55 -10.47
CA THR A 48 4.25 1.42 -9.60
C THR A 48 3.87 0.09 -10.23
N LYS A 49 4.78 -0.87 -10.19
CA LYS A 49 4.59 -2.22 -10.74
C LYS A 49 3.77 -3.19 -9.88
N THR A 50 3.44 -2.83 -8.65
CA THR A 50 2.83 -3.76 -7.67
C THR A 50 1.51 -3.28 -7.09
N GLN A 51 1.16 -2.01 -7.23
CA GLN A 51 -0.08 -1.42 -6.72
C GLN A 51 -0.87 -0.82 -7.87
N LEU A 52 -1.42 -1.69 -8.71
CA LEU A 52 -2.24 -1.33 -9.85
C LEU A 52 -3.72 -1.39 -9.45
N SER A 53 -4.48 -0.33 -9.73
CA SER A 53 -5.92 -0.30 -9.51
C SER A 53 -6.66 -0.60 -10.82
N PRO A 54 -7.95 -1.01 -10.77
CA PRO A 54 -8.76 -1.16 -11.98
C PRO A 54 -8.75 0.10 -12.85
N GLU A 55 -8.82 1.28 -12.25
CA GLU A 55 -8.81 2.55 -12.97
C GLU A 55 -7.46 2.86 -13.66
N TYR A 56 -6.36 2.26 -13.17
CA TYR A 56 -5.08 2.31 -13.87
C TYR A 56 -5.16 1.57 -15.20
N PHE A 57 -5.74 0.36 -15.19
CA PHE A 57 -5.89 -0.44 -16.41
C PHE A 57 -6.72 0.28 -17.45
N ASP A 58 -7.86 0.86 -17.04
CA ASP A 58 -8.73 1.65 -17.93
C ASP A 58 -7.97 2.85 -18.50
N MET A 59 -7.27 3.60 -17.66
CA MET A 59 -6.56 4.80 -18.10
C MET A 59 -5.39 4.46 -19.02
N CYS A 60 -4.63 3.43 -18.71
CA CYS A 60 -3.52 2.96 -19.53
C CYS A 60 -4.03 2.44 -20.88
N ALA A 61 -5.10 1.65 -20.90
CA ALA A 61 -5.70 1.16 -22.12
C ALA A 61 -6.22 2.31 -23.00
N LEU A 62 -6.97 3.25 -22.43
CA LEU A 62 -7.44 4.43 -23.15
C LEU A 62 -6.29 5.31 -23.66
N PHE A 63 -5.21 5.44 -22.87
CA PHE A 63 -4.01 6.17 -23.29
C PHE A 63 -3.40 5.57 -24.54
N LEU A 64 -3.17 4.26 -24.53
CA LEU A 64 -2.54 3.54 -25.66
C LEU A 64 -3.42 3.50 -26.89
N VAL A 65 -4.73 3.24 -26.74
CA VAL A 65 -5.71 3.22 -27.86
C VAL A 65 -5.75 4.59 -28.54
N ASN A 66 -5.87 5.68 -27.78
CA ASN A 66 -5.90 7.02 -28.39
C ASN A 66 -4.57 7.38 -29.10
N LEU A 67 -3.44 6.87 -28.63
CA LEU A 67 -2.17 7.05 -29.37
C LEU A 67 -2.18 6.23 -30.66
N GLY A 68 -2.61 4.96 -30.61
CA GLY A 68 -2.71 4.06 -31.79
C GLY A 68 -3.68 4.59 -32.85
N ASP A 69 -4.76 5.27 -32.45
CA ASP A 69 -5.69 5.95 -33.35
C ASP A 69 -5.07 7.15 -34.11
N ILE A 70 -4.02 7.75 -33.54
CA ILE A 70 -3.33 8.90 -34.16
C ILE A 70 -2.22 8.44 -35.10
N ALA A 71 -1.36 7.54 -34.64
CA ALA A 71 -0.23 7.01 -35.46
C ALA A 71 0.28 5.66 -34.88
N PRO A 72 0.99 4.85 -35.67
CA PRO A 72 1.67 3.65 -35.15
C PRO A 72 2.47 3.98 -33.91
N THR A 73 2.14 3.30 -32.81
CA THR A 73 2.68 3.56 -31.46
C THR A 73 3.56 2.41 -31.01
N PHE A 74 4.80 2.72 -30.63
CA PHE A 74 5.78 1.77 -30.15
C PHE A 74 6.04 2.05 -28.66
N VAL A 75 5.93 1.03 -27.82
CA VAL A 75 6.06 1.17 -26.37
C VAL A 75 7.19 0.30 -25.87
N THR A 76 8.19 0.87 -25.21
CA THR A 76 9.20 0.11 -24.48
C THR A 76 8.83 0.03 -22.99
N LEU A 77 9.45 -0.88 -22.24
CA LEU A 77 9.23 -1.01 -20.80
C LEU A 77 10.32 -0.26 -20.03
N GLY A 78 9.91 0.42 -18.97
CA GLY A 78 10.80 1.06 -18.01
C GLY A 78 10.90 0.29 -16.68
N ASN A 79 11.76 0.78 -15.79
CA ASN A 79 12.05 0.15 -14.51
C ASN A 79 10.84 0.16 -13.55
N HIS A 80 9.87 1.06 -13.76
CA HIS A 80 8.61 1.13 -13.00
C HIS A 80 7.53 0.21 -13.58
N ASP A 81 7.64 -0.25 -14.81
CA ASP A 81 6.66 -1.14 -15.45
C ASP A 81 6.87 -2.61 -15.05
N GLY A 82 8.11 -3.05 -14.86
CA GLY A 82 8.44 -4.43 -14.54
C GLY A 82 9.47 -4.61 -13.42
N ASN A 83 9.73 -5.84 -13.03
CA ASN A 83 10.68 -6.15 -11.96
C ASN A 83 12.02 -6.63 -12.52
N LEU A 84 13.04 -5.78 -12.50
CA LEU A 84 14.39 -6.07 -12.98
C LEU A 84 15.08 -7.25 -12.24
N ARG A 85 14.67 -7.56 -11.01
CA ARG A 85 15.24 -8.70 -10.26
C ARG A 85 14.59 -10.04 -10.61
N THR A 86 13.39 -10.01 -11.20
CA THR A 86 12.61 -11.19 -11.55
C THR A 86 11.95 -10.93 -12.88
N ILE A 87 12.75 -10.95 -13.96
CA ILE A 87 12.34 -10.62 -15.33
C ILE A 87 11.21 -11.53 -15.88
N HIS A 88 11.08 -12.75 -15.35
CA HIS A 88 10.00 -13.68 -15.74
C HIS A 88 8.63 -13.31 -15.12
N ARG A 89 8.59 -12.35 -14.22
CA ARG A 89 7.32 -11.88 -13.64
C ARG A 89 6.63 -10.96 -14.64
N GLN A 90 5.30 -11.06 -14.71
CA GLN A 90 4.47 -10.19 -15.54
C GLN A 90 4.71 -8.71 -15.19
N ASP A 91 4.89 -7.89 -16.22
CA ASP A 91 4.95 -6.43 -16.09
C ASP A 91 3.55 -5.80 -16.10
N ALA A 92 3.47 -4.49 -15.88
CA ALA A 92 2.22 -3.75 -15.75
C ALA A 92 1.57 -3.36 -17.09
N VAL A 93 2.28 -3.50 -18.22
CA VAL A 93 1.85 -2.98 -19.53
C VAL A 93 1.51 -4.11 -20.50
N SER A 94 2.29 -5.21 -20.53
CA SER A 94 2.08 -6.33 -21.45
C SER A 94 0.63 -6.86 -21.48
N PRO A 95 -0.03 -7.14 -20.34
CA PRO A 95 -1.40 -7.66 -20.36
C PRO A 95 -2.41 -6.67 -20.95
N ILE A 96 -2.15 -5.38 -20.85
CA ILE A 96 -3.02 -4.34 -21.38
C ILE A 96 -2.90 -4.28 -22.89
N VAL A 97 -1.66 -4.27 -23.41
CA VAL A 97 -1.42 -4.26 -24.86
C VAL A 97 -1.95 -5.54 -25.51
N GLU A 98 -1.74 -6.70 -24.88
CA GLU A 98 -2.28 -7.98 -25.34
C GLU A 98 -3.83 -7.98 -25.39
N ALA A 99 -4.48 -7.37 -24.40
CA ALA A 99 -5.94 -7.28 -24.34
C ALA A 99 -6.53 -6.29 -25.33
N ILE A 100 -5.81 -5.20 -25.65
CA ILE A 100 -6.22 -4.22 -26.68
C ILE A 100 -6.20 -4.84 -28.07
N ASP A 101 -5.20 -5.68 -28.37
CA ASP A 101 -5.01 -6.38 -29.66
C ASP A 101 -5.08 -5.45 -30.90
N ASP A 102 -4.52 -4.25 -30.80
CA ASP A 102 -4.50 -3.26 -31.89
C ASP A 102 -3.17 -3.37 -32.67
N PRO A 103 -3.22 -3.60 -34.01
CA PRO A 103 -2.02 -3.70 -34.83
C PRO A 103 -1.17 -2.41 -34.86
N ASN A 104 -1.76 -1.27 -34.54
CA ASN A 104 -1.07 0.01 -34.44
C ASN A 104 -0.28 0.16 -33.14
N ILE A 105 -0.49 -0.69 -32.13
CA ILE A 105 0.20 -0.62 -30.84
C ILE A 105 1.18 -1.78 -30.74
N LYS A 106 2.48 -1.49 -30.71
CA LYS A 106 3.55 -2.49 -30.65
C LYS A 106 4.32 -2.36 -29.35
N LEU A 107 4.27 -3.41 -28.52
CA LEU A 107 5.09 -3.49 -27.31
C LEU A 107 6.46 -4.07 -27.64
N LEU A 108 7.52 -3.30 -27.41
CA LEU A 108 8.91 -3.66 -27.59
C LEU A 108 9.49 -4.15 -26.24
N LYS A 109 9.06 -5.34 -25.81
CA LYS A 109 9.45 -5.89 -24.51
C LYS A 109 10.91 -6.37 -24.47
N ASN A 110 11.34 -7.05 -25.53
CA ASN A 110 12.69 -7.58 -25.67
C ASN A 110 13.55 -6.65 -26.53
N SER A 111 14.84 -6.86 -26.51
CA SER A 111 15.77 -6.17 -27.39
C SER A 111 15.60 -6.66 -28.84
N GLY A 112 15.85 -5.77 -29.82
CA GLY A 112 15.75 -6.09 -31.23
C GLY A 112 15.44 -4.89 -32.11
N GLU A 113 15.23 -5.17 -33.40
CA GLU A 113 14.98 -4.19 -34.47
C GLU A 113 13.53 -4.23 -34.92
N TRP A 114 12.93 -3.05 -35.13
CA TRP A 114 11.57 -2.87 -35.64
C TRP A 114 11.55 -1.81 -36.72
N GLU A 115 11.14 -2.19 -37.93
CA GLU A 115 10.97 -1.24 -39.02
C GLU A 115 9.73 -0.38 -38.78
N VAL A 116 9.92 0.95 -38.84
CA VAL A 116 8.86 1.95 -38.54
C VAL A 116 8.30 2.58 -39.79
N GLY A 117 9.12 2.66 -40.83
CA GLY A 117 8.78 3.20 -42.14
C GLY A 117 9.91 2.95 -43.10
N GLU A 118 9.78 3.36 -44.36
CA GLU A 118 10.82 3.15 -45.36
C GLU A 118 12.15 3.77 -44.90
N GLY A 119 13.13 2.91 -44.58
CA GLY A 119 14.49 3.29 -44.24
C GLY A 119 14.71 3.73 -42.80
N VAL A 120 13.75 3.57 -41.86
CA VAL A 120 13.90 3.89 -40.46
C VAL A 120 13.65 2.67 -39.57
N ILE A 121 14.60 2.38 -38.69
CA ILE A 121 14.54 1.24 -37.74
C ILE A 121 14.63 1.75 -36.31
N PHE A 122 13.71 1.31 -35.46
CA PHE A 122 13.85 1.39 -34.00
C PHE A 122 14.63 0.19 -33.48
N ASN A 123 15.67 0.46 -32.74
CA ASN A 123 16.51 -0.54 -32.08
C ASN A 123 16.24 -0.45 -30.58
N ASN A 124 15.41 -1.35 -30.03
CA ASN A 124 15.11 -1.36 -28.61
C ASN A 124 16.25 -2.02 -27.82
N LEU A 125 16.86 -1.27 -26.93
CA LEU A 125 17.84 -1.74 -25.95
C LEU A 125 17.11 -1.98 -24.63
N SER A 126 16.39 -3.10 -24.54
CA SER A 126 15.54 -3.42 -23.39
C SER A 126 16.36 -3.64 -22.13
N ILE A 127 16.01 -2.98 -21.03
CA ILE A 127 16.60 -3.20 -19.70
C ILE A 127 16.21 -4.55 -19.07
N PHE A 128 15.26 -5.26 -19.68
CA PHE A 128 14.84 -6.61 -19.27
C PHE A 128 15.51 -7.71 -20.07
N ASP A 129 16.32 -7.34 -21.09
CA ASP A 129 16.95 -8.27 -22.01
C ASP A 129 18.31 -7.73 -22.49
N THR A 130 19.17 -7.39 -21.53
CA THR A 130 20.47 -6.75 -21.77
C THR A 130 21.46 -7.66 -22.52
N ASP A 131 21.33 -8.97 -22.40
CA ASP A 131 22.19 -9.94 -23.06
C ASP A 131 21.96 -10.01 -24.58
N SER A 132 20.82 -9.51 -25.05
CA SER A 132 20.42 -9.49 -26.47
C SER A 132 20.65 -8.12 -27.14
N TRP A 133 21.31 -7.18 -26.48
CA TRP A 133 21.68 -5.91 -27.11
C TRP A 133 22.63 -6.15 -28.27
N ALA A 134 22.32 -5.55 -29.41
CA ALA A 134 23.12 -5.71 -30.64
C ALA A 134 23.22 -4.36 -31.38
N ASN A 135 24.28 -4.20 -32.13
CA ASN A 135 24.43 -3.08 -33.04
C ASN A 135 23.48 -3.24 -34.26
N PRO A 136 23.11 -2.14 -34.92
CA PRO A 136 22.25 -2.17 -36.10
C PRO A 136 22.73 -3.19 -37.20
N THR A 137 21.77 -3.95 -37.73
CA THR A 137 22.08 -4.91 -38.78
C THR A 137 22.20 -4.26 -40.15
N ASP A 138 21.54 -3.14 -40.40
CA ASP A 138 21.57 -2.39 -41.68
C ASP A 138 22.02 -0.96 -41.45
N PRO A 139 23.33 -0.68 -41.61
CA PRO A 139 23.86 0.67 -41.38
C PRO A 139 23.48 1.69 -42.49
N GLU A 140 22.88 1.27 -43.59
CA GLU A 140 22.38 2.20 -44.62
C GLU A 140 21.06 2.86 -44.23
N LYS A 141 20.28 2.20 -43.38
CA LYS A 141 19.04 2.76 -42.83
C LYS A 141 19.32 3.74 -41.67
N ILE A 142 18.32 4.51 -41.33
CA ILE A 142 18.34 5.39 -40.13
C ILE A 142 18.04 4.54 -38.91
N ASN A 143 19.03 4.37 -38.04
CA ASN A 143 18.95 3.53 -36.86
C ASN A 143 18.75 4.41 -35.60
N ILE A 144 17.63 4.24 -34.93
CA ILE A 144 17.26 4.98 -33.73
C ILE A 144 17.25 4.04 -32.53
N ALA A 145 18.17 4.24 -31.58
CA ALA A 145 18.17 3.49 -30.34
C ALA A 145 17.05 3.97 -29.41
N LEU A 146 16.30 3.04 -28.80
CA LEU A 146 15.35 3.28 -27.76
C LEU A 146 15.88 2.68 -26.47
N TYR A 147 16.06 3.50 -25.44
CA TYR A 147 16.63 3.05 -24.17
C TYR A 147 15.98 3.76 -22.99
N HIS A 148 15.60 2.99 -21.96
CA HIS A 148 15.08 3.53 -20.72
C HIS A 148 16.04 3.21 -19.57
N GLY A 149 16.79 4.20 -19.12
CA GLY A 149 17.74 4.07 -18.03
C GLY A 149 18.71 5.25 -17.96
N SER A 150 19.49 5.32 -16.90
CA SER A 150 20.41 6.41 -16.66
C SER A 150 21.72 6.25 -17.44
N VAL A 151 22.17 7.35 -18.06
CA VAL A 151 23.44 7.46 -18.76
C VAL A 151 24.38 8.35 -17.97
N SER A 152 25.66 7.95 -17.82
CA SER A 152 26.67 8.73 -17.10
C SER A 152 26.77 10.15 -17.65
N GLY A 153 26.75 11.15 -16.74
CA GLY A 153 26.76 12.56 -17.08
C GLY A 153 25.39 13.21 -17.26
N CYS A 154 24.28 12.42 -17.22
CA CYS A 154 22.95 13.01 -17.24
C CYS A 154 22.66 13.80 -15.97
N GLN A 155 21.69 14.71 -16.03
CA GLN A 155 21.35 15.62 -14.96
C GLN A 155 19.87 15.55 -14.65
N THR A 156 19.51 15.47 -13.36
CA THR A 156 18.13 15.58 -12.90
C THR A 156 17.62 17.03 -13.00
N ASP A 157 16.30 17.21 -12.93
CA ASP A 157 15.68 18.56 -12.90
C ASP A 157 16.21 19.43 -11.74
N ALA A 158 16.57 18.80 -10.61
CA ALA A 158 17.15 19.47 -9.45
C ALA A 158 18.61 19.93 -9.66
N GLY A 159 19.20 19.62 -10.83
CA GLY A 159 20.56 19.99 -11.18
C GLY A 159 21.66 19.05 -10.69
N TRP A 160 21.29 17.91 -10.09
CA TRP A 160 22.26 16.89 -9.70
C TRP A 160 22.75 16.12 -10.93
N VAL A 161 24.09 16.07 -11.10
CA VAL A 161 24.75 15.34 -12.19
C VAL A 161 25.04 13.92 -11.73
N MET A 162 24.59 12.95 -12.50
CA MET A 162 24.82 11.52 -12.27
C MET A 162 26.17 11.14 -12.89
N GLU A 163 27.24 11.21 -12.11
CA GLU A 163 28.61 10.89 -12.59
C GLU A 163 28.74 9.43 -13.06
N HIS A 164 28.02 8.52 -12.40
CA HIS A 164 27.98 7.08 -12.68
C HIS A 164 26.52 6.66 -12.92
N GLY A 165 26.09 6.68 -14.18
CA GLY A 165 24.84 6.10 -14.64
C GLY A 165 24.93 4.58 -14.80
N GLU A 166 23.82 3.94 -15.13
CA GLU A 166 23.78 2.50 -15.43
C GLU A 166 24.65 2.15 -16.65
N ASN A 167 24.69 3.06 -17.62
CA ASN A 167 25.47 2.91 -18.84
C ASN A 167 26.24 4.20 -19.21
N ASN A 168 27.18 4.06 -20.14
CA ASN A 168 27.87 5.17 -20.77
C ASN A 168 27.22 5.54 -22.10
N ILE A 169 27.42 6.77 -22.56
CA ILE A 169 26.95 7.28 -23.84
C ILE A 169 27.47 6.46 -25.03
N SER A 170 28.62 5.78 -24.87
CA SER A 170 29.22 4.93 -25.89
C SER A 170 28.37 3.77 -26.36
N ILE A 171 27.34 3.34 -25.61
CA ILE A 171 26.42 2.31 -26.08
C ILE A 171 25.61 2.74 -27.30
N PHE A 172 25.59 4.03 -27.61
CA PHE A 172 24.86 4.59 -28.76
C PHE A 172 25.73 4.95 -29.95
N GLU A 173 27.05 4.67 -29.93
CA GLU A 173 27.97 5.11 -30.96
C GLU A 173 27.66 4.53 -32.37
N GLU A 174 27.06 3.34 -32.43
CA GLU A 174 26.72 2.71 -33.70
C GLU A 174 25.30 3.07 -34.21
N PHE A 175 24.57 3.92 -33.46
CA PHE A 175 23.23 4.38 -33.84
C PHE A 175 23.26 5.82 -34.33
N ASP A 176 22.38 6.17 -35.26
CA ASP A 176 22.29 7.51 -35.81
C ASP A 176 21.65 8.49 -34.79
N PHE A 177 20.65 7.98 -34.03
CA PHE A 177 19.93 8.73 -32.99
C PHE A 177 19.63 7.85 -31.78
N ALA A 178 19.41 8.47 -30.61
CA ALA A 178 18.94 7.78 -29.43
C ALA A 178 17.82 8.57 -28.72
N MET A 179 16.69 7.91 -28.51
CA MET A 179 15.52 8.43 -27.78
C MET A 179 15.46 7.77 -26.40
N LEU A 180 15.62 8.57 -25.34
CA LEU A 180 15.86 8.07 -23.98
C LEU A 180 14.72 8.44 -23.01
N GLY A 181 14.45 7.55 -22.01
CA GLY A 181 13.57 7.74 -20.87
C GLY A 181 14.31 7.47 -19.55
N ASP A 182 13.62 7.58 -18.38
CA ASP A 182 14.10 7.47 -16.99
C ASP A 182 14.51 8.81 -16.36
N ILE A 183 15.03 9.75 -17.11
CA ILE A 183 15.44 11.06 -16.59
C ILE A 183 14.37 12.10 -16.92
N HIS A 184 13.72 12.60 -15.87
CA HIS A 184 12.56 13.52 -16.00
C HIS A 184 12.92 14.93 -16.50
N LYS A 185 14.19 15.30 -16.58
CA LYS A 185 14.62 16.60 -17.11
C LYS A 185 14.28 16.73 -18.59
N THR A 186 13.46 17.70 -18.91
CA THR A 186 12.93 17.94 -20.25
C THR A 186 14.00 18.27 -21.26
N ASN A 187 13.95 17.60 -22.43
CA ASN A 187 14.78 17.85 -23.58
C ASN A 187 16.29 17.91 -23.26
N GLN A 188 16.77 16.97 -22.46
CA GLN A 188 18.20 16.95 -22.11
C GLN A 188 19.03 16.32 -23.22
N ILE A 189 19.98 17.09 -23.73
CA ILE A 189 20.91 16.70 -24.79
C ILE A 189 22.17 16.13 -24.12
N LEU A 190 22.64 14.96 -24.55
CA LEU A 190 23.82 14.30 -23.99
C LEU A 190 25.06 14.41 -24.87
N ASP A 191 24.88 14.59 -26.19
CA ASP A 191 25.95 14.72 -27.17
C ASP A 191 26.04 16.14 -27.73
N LYS A 192 27.10 16.43 -28.51
CA LYS A 192 27.33 17.77 -29.08
C LYS A 192 26.39 18.07 -30.27
N GLU A 193 25.93 17.06 -30.94
CA GLU A 193 25.14 17.16 -32.18
C GLU A 193 23.64 17.16 -31.89
N GLY A 194 23.23 16.79 -30.67
CA GLY A 194 21.83 16.72 -30.28
C GLY A 194 21.08 15.51 -30.77
N ARG A 195 21.81 14.44 -31.08
CA ARG A 195 21.28 13.16 -31.59
C ARG A 195 20.82 12.23 -30.46
N ILE A 196 21.33 12.43 -29.25
CA ILE A 196 21.04 11.60 -28.07
C ILE A 196 20.33 12.48 -27.04
N ARG A 197 19.04 12.19 -26.77
CA ARG A 197 18.22 13.03 -25.89
C ARG A 197 17.31 12.24 -24.98
N TYR A 198 17.19 12.71 -23.74
CA TYR A 198 16.06 12.39 -22.89
C TYR A 198 14.86 13.27 -23.25
N CYS A 199 13.67 12.64 -23.30
CA CYS A 199 12.42 13.36 -23.47
C CYS A 199 12.08 14.18 -22.23
N GLY A 200 12.23 13.59 -21.06
CA GLY A 200 11.69 14.04 -19.79
C GLY A 200 10.29 13.49 -19.54
N SER A 201 9.81 13.67 -18.32
CA SER A 201 8.47 13.18 -17.94
C SER A 201 7.35 13.98 -18.62
N LEU A 202 6.26 13.29 -18.94
CA LEU A 202 5.09 13.91 -19.58
C LEU A 202 4.39 14.92 -18.65
N VAL A 203 4.38 14.64 -17.35
CA VAL A 203 3.77 15.46 -16.30
C VAL A 203 4.75 15.66 -15.17
N GLN A 204 4.73 16.82 -14.54
CA GLN A 204 5.54 17.10 -13.36
C GLN A 204 5.21 16.13 -12.21
N GLN A 205 6.22 15.44 -11.67
CA GLN A 205 6.03 14.38 -10.67
C GLN A 205 6.13 14.88 -9.23
N ASN A 206 6.93 15.92 -8.97
CA ASN A 206 7.20 16.44 -7.63
C ASN A 206 7.69 17.90 -7.64
N HIS A 207 7.89 18.49 -6.46
CA HIS A 207 8.38 19.85 -6.31
C HIS A 207 9.88 20.05 -6.70
N GLY A 208 10.62 19.00 -6.92
CA GLY A 208 12.01 19.06 -7.38
C GLY A 208 12.12 19.20 -8.89
N GLU A 209 11.01 19.07 -9.61
CA GLU A 209 10.94 19.17 -11.07
C GLU A 209 10.42 20.53 -11.53
N THR A 210 10.89 20.96 -12.70
CA THR A 210 10.31 22.11 -13.40
C THR A 210 8.93 21.80 -13.96
N ASN A 211 8.07 22.79 -14.16
CA ASN A 211 6.77 22.63 -14.80
C ASN A 211 6.84 22.81 -16.33
N ASP A 212 8.01 22.59 -16.91
CA ASP A 212 8.24 22.60 -18.35
C ASP A 212 8.22 21.16 -18.89
N LYS A 213 7.06 20.52 -18.81
CA LYS A 213 6.84 19.13 -19.18
C LYS A 213 6.11 19.00 -20.49
N GLY A 214 6.26 17.84 -21.13
CA GLY A 214 5.66 17.58 -22.44
C GLY A 214 6.34 16.43 -23.17
N PHE A 215 6.55 16.59 -24.47
CA PHE A 215 7.13 15.58 -25.32
C PHE A 215 8.00 16.20 -26.42
N LEU A 216 8.82 15.38 -27.08
CA LEU A 216 9.65 15.84 -28.19
C LEU A 216 9.03 15.46 -29.54
N ILE A 217 9.18 16.31 -30.52
CA ILE A 217 8.94 16.01 -31.93
C ILE A 217 10.29 16.00 -32.64
N TRP A 218 10.61 14.86 -33.23
CA TRP A 218 11.76 14.66 -34.10
C TRP A 218 11.30 14.71 -35.55
N GLU A 219 11.86 15.63 -36.31
CA GLU A 219 11.68 15.74 -37.76
C GLU A 219 12.99 15.30 -38.40
N ILE A 220 13.02 14.06 -38.94
CA ILE A 220 14.22 13.43 -39.46
C ILE A 220 14.05 13.29 -40.96
N GLU A 221 14.85 13.99 -41.74
CA GLU A 221 14.91 13.87 -43.20
C GLU A 221 15.92 12.80 -43.64
N ASP A 222 17.13 12.84 -43.07
CA ASP A 222 18.19 11.88 -43.20
C ASP A 222 19.12 11.88 -41.95
N LYS A 223 20.24 11.19 -41.98
CA LYS A 223 21.15 11.07 -40.83
C LYS A 223 21.80 12.38 -40.43
N ASP A 224 21.89 13.36 -41.31
CA ASP A 224 22.55 14.64 -41.07
C ASP A 224 21.56 15.80 -40.98
N ASN A 225 20.39 15.64 -41.56
CA ASN A 225 19.32 16.65 -41.57
C ASN A 225 18.16 16.25 -40.68
N PHE A 226 18.15 16.81 -39.48
CA PHE A 226 17.09 16.58 -38.50
C PHE A 226 16.85 17.83 -37.64
N ASN A 227 15.66 17.92 -37.09
CA ASN A 227 15.28 18.94 -36.13
C ASN A 227 14.51 18.33 -34.96
N VAL A 228 14.79 18.78 -33.74
CA VAL A 228 14.10 18.31 -32.54
C VAL A 228 13.56 19.49 -31.74
N ARG A 229 12.27 19.48 -31.47
CA ARG A 229 11.63 20.51 -30.66
C ARG A 229 10.77 19.94 -29.54
N HIS A 230 10.75 20.65 -28.46
CA HIS A 230 9.89 20.34 -27.29
C HIS A 230 8.48 20.92 -27.51
N VAL A 231 7.46 20.11 -27.21
CA VAL A 231 6.05 20.50 -27.21
C VAL A 231 5.53 20.45 -25.78
N LYS A 232 5.38 21.60 -25.17
CA LYS A 232 4.94 21.74 -23.79
C LYS A 232 3.48 21.35 -23.60
N LEU A 233 3.17 20.65 -22.49
CA LEU A 233 1.84 20.39 -21.99
C LEU A 233 1.59 21.18 -20.69
N GLU A 234 0.38 21.71 -20.54
CA GLU A 234 0.04 22.50 -19.35
C GLU A 234 -0.49 21.55 -18.26
N ASN A 235 0.17 21.59 -17.09
CA ASN A 235 -0.30 20.86 -15.91
C ASN A 235 -1.39 21.66 -15.20
N PRO A 236 -2.64 21.16 -15.06
CA PRO A 236 -3.74 21.88 -14.41
C PRO A 236 -3.50 22.12 -12.91
N LYS A 237 -2.74 21.25 -12.24
CA LYS A 237 -2.44 21.34 -10.79
C LYS A 237 -0.92 21.23 -10.53
N PRO A 238 -0.13 22.23 -10.95
CA PRO A 238 1.33 22.16 -10.89
C PRO A 238 1.86 22.15 -9.45
N PHE A 239 3.05 21.56 -9.27
CA PHE A 239 3.85 21.71 -8.06
C PHE A 239 4.65 23.02 -8.13
N ILE A 240 4.36 23.94 -7.22
CA ILE A 240 4.98 25.28 -7.23
C ILE A 240 5.71 25.52 -5.91
N THR A 241 7.01 25.82 -6.01
CA THR A 241 7.82 26.21 -4.85
C THR A 241 7.90 27.73 -4.75
N ILE A 242 7.54 28.29 -3.58
CA ILE A 242 7.56 29.74 -3.32
C ILE A 242 8.58 30.02 -2.23
N GLU A 243 9.63 30.77 -2.55
CA GLU A 243 10.57 31.25 -1.56
C GLU A 243 10.00 32.46 -0.82
N LEU A 244 9.92 32.36 0.50
CA LEU A 244 9.48 33.44 1.35
C LEU A 244 10.59 34.50 1.53
N THR A 245 10.20 35.75 1.62
CA THR A 245 11.12 36.83 1.95
C THR A 245 11.72 36.64 3.36
N LYS A 246 12.82 37.33 3.68
CA LYS A 246 13.46 37.31 5.01
C LYS A 246 12.49 37.59 6.17
N LYS A 247 11.35 38.25 5.91
CA LYS A 247 10.30 38.55 6.91
C LYS A 247 9.17 37.50 6.90
N GLY A 248 9.29 36.41 6.15
CA GLY A 248 8.27 35.36 6.04
C GLY A 248 7.04 35.78 5.24
N ARG A 249 7.18 36.71 4.29
CA ARG A 249 6.09 37.14 3.40
C ARG A 249 6.27 36.53 2.02
N MET A 250 5.17 36.23 1.35
CA MET A 250 5.22 35.81 -0.06
C MET A 250 5.62 36.95 -0.97
N PRO A 251 6.33 36.66 -2.07
CA PRO A 251 6.59 37.63 -3.13
C PRO A 251 5.29 38.24 -3.68
N ARG A 252 5.37 39.47 -4.20
CA ARG A 252 4.23 40.12 -4.83
C ARG A 252 4.10 39.69 -6.29
N GLY A 253 2.89 39.73 -6.84
CA GLY A 253 2.67 39.48 -8.27
C GLY A 253 2.61 38.01 -8.68
N LEU A 254 2.62 37.06 -7.74
CA LEU A 254 2.51 35.65 -8.06
C LEU A 254 1.13 35.34 -8.67
N GLN A 255 1.16 34.73 -9.85
CA GLN A 255 0.00 34.13 -10.51
C GLN A 255 0.13 32.60 -10.35
N ILE A 256 -0.77 32.01 -9.60
CA ILE A 256 -0.74 30.59 -9.25
C ILE A 256 -2.12 30.03 -9.58
N PRO A 257 -2.20 28.97 -10.40
CA PRO A 257 -3.46 28.31 -10.70
C PRO A 257 -4.14 27.76 -9.43
N GLU A 258 -5.46 27.84 -9.36
CA GLU A 258 -6.26 27.23 -8.29
C GLU A 258 -6.04 25.71 -8.31
N GLY A 259 -5.96 25.07 -7.15
CA GLY A 259 -5.69 23.65 -7.04
C GLY A 259 -4.22 23.27 -7.16
N SER A 260 -3.28 24.21 -7.40
CA SER A 260 -1.83 23.93 -7.41
C SER A 260 -1.35 23.33 -6.08
N ARG A 261 -0.26 22.56 -6.12
CA ARG A 261 0.43 22.05 -4.93
C ARG A 261 1.55 23.00 -4.57
N LEU A 262 1.45 23.62 -3.39
CA LEU A 262 2.40 24.66 -2.99
C LEU A 262 3.44 24.13 -2.00
N ARG A 263 4.70 24.50 -2.20
CA ARG A 263 5.77 24.38 -1.21
C ARG A 263 6.25 25.78 -0.85
N LEU A 264 6.09 26.19 0.41
CA LEU A 264 6.64 27.42 0.94
C LEU A 264 8.02 27.16 1.52
N VAL A 265 9.04 27.85 1.04
CA VAL A 265 10.41 27.67 1.48
C VAL A 265 10.89 28.91 2.21
N SER A 266 11.49 28.75 3.39
CA SER A 266 12.20 29.81 4.09
C SER A 266 13.67 29.48 4.24
N ASN A 267 14.54 30.39 3.82
CA ASN A 267 15.99 30.32 4.05
C ASN A 267 16.40 30.99 5.38
N ASN A 268 15.44 31.44 6.19
CA ASN A 268 15.66 32.08 7.47
C ASN A 268 14.88 31.38 8.55
N ASN A 269 15.42 31.33 9.77
CA ASN A 269 14.70 30.77 10.91
C ASN A 269 13.53 31.67 11.28
N LEU A 270 12.33 31.31 10.82
CA LEU A 270 11.10 32.07 11.05
C LEU A 270 10.38 31.55 12.30
N PRO A 271 9.84 32.45 13.15
CA PRO A 271 8.94 32.07 14.23
C PRO A 271 7.69 31.36 13.68
N LEU A 272 7.20 30.37 14.42
CA LEU A 272 6.04 29.52 14.03
C LEU A 272 4.81 30.35 13.63
N ASN A 273 4.52 31.45 14.36
CA ASN A 273 3.40 32.34 14.06
C ASN A 273 3.49 33.02 12.70
N ARG A 274 4.71 33.28 12.21
CA ARG A 274 4.92 33.82 10.85
C ARG A 274 4.76 32.75 9.77
N MET A 275 5.21 31.52 10.07
CA MET A 275 5.00 30.37 9.20
C MET A 275 3.51 30.06 9.03
N LYS A 276 2.78 29.94 10.13
CA LYS A 276 1.30 29.76 10.12
C LYS A 276 0.63 30.86 9.28
N ARG A 277 0.98 32.13 9.51
CA ARG A 277 0.42 33.25 8.74
C ARG A 277 0.71 33.18 7.24
N ALA A 278 1.90 32.72 6.83
CA ALA A 278 2.24 32.55 5.43
C ALA A 278 1.38 31.44 4.79
N VAL A 279 1.18 30.33 5.48
CA VAL A 279 0.30 29.23 5.06
C VAL A 279 -1.16 29.71 4.93
N ASP A 280 -1.70 30.44 5.92
CA ASP A 280 -3.08 30.94 5.90
C ASP A 280 -3.30 31.92 4.73
N VAL A 281 -2.34 32.81 4.48
CA VAL A 281 -2.40 33.71 3.33
C VAL A 281 -2.34 32.94 2.02
N ALA A 282 -1.52 31.89 1.90
CA ALA A 282 -1.45 31.04 0.72
C ALA A 282 -2.78 30.30 0.48
N LYS A 283 -3.35 29.70 1.53
CA LYS A 283 -4.66 29.01 1.48
C LYS A 283 -5.75 29.95 0.96
N THR A 284 -5.85 31.14 1.56
CA THR A 284 -6.93 32.10 1.21
C THR A 284 -6.74 32.66 -0.20
N LYS A 285 -5.51 32.96 -0.61
CA LYS A 285 -5.24 33.65 -1.88
C LYS A 285 -5.24 32.73 -3.09
N PHE A 286 -4.69 31.53 -2.98
CA PHE A 286 -4.41 30.65 -4.10
C PHE A 286 -5.28 29.38 -4.12
N LYS A 287 -5.97 29.08 -3.02
CA LYS A 287 -6.79 27.88 -2.85
C LYS A 287 -6.09 26.60 -3.34
N PRO A 288 -4.89 26.31 -2.86
CA PRO A 288 -4.12 25.17 -3.35
C PRO A 288 -4.74 23.85 -2.87
N SER A 289 -4.49 22.76 -3.61
CA SER A 289 -4.87 21.40 -3.18
C SER A 289 -4.04 20.90 -2.02
N SER A 290 -2.77 21.34 -1.90
CA SER A 290 -1.90 21.05 -0.77
C SER A 290 -0.87 22.15 -0.53
N ILE A 291 -0.43 22.31 0.74
CA ILE A 291 0.65 23.23 1.10
C ILE A 291 1.65 22.51 1.98
N THR A 292 2.92 22.60 1.61
CA THR A 292 4.04 22.16 2.43
C THR A 292 4.91 23.35 2.83
N PHE A 293 5.57 23.28 3.99
CA PHE A 293 6.49 24.31 4.44
C PHE A 293 7.88 23.71 4.71
N LEU A 294 8.91 24.26 4.09
CA LEU A 294 10.31 23.85 4.26
C LEU A 294 11.13 24.98 4.86
N ASN A 295 11.77 24.75 6.01
CA ASN A 295 12.69 25.71 6.62
C ASN A 295 14.14 25.25 6.43
N ARG A 296 14.84 25.82 5.44
CA ARG A 296 16.24 25.52 5.14
C ARG A 296 17.23 26.07 6.17
N ALA A 297 16.82 27.02 7.01
CA ALA A 297 17.70 27.61 8.02
C ALA A 297 18.07 26.67 9.17
N LEU A 298 17.40 25.54 9.29
CA LEU A 298 17.62 24.53 10.35
C LEU A 298 18.67 23.46 9.99
N GLY A 299 19.48 23.69 8.92
CA GLY A 299 20.56 22.80 8.45
C GLY A 299 20.06 21.68 7.52
N ASP A 300 21.00 21.10 6.78
CA ASP A 300 20.78 20.04 5.77
C ASP A 300 20.13 18.77 6.34
N ARG A 301 18.82 18.85 6.59
CA ARG A 301 17.93 17.71 6.69
C ARG A 301 17.08 17.66 5.42
N ALA A 302 17.79 17.61 4.29
CA ALA A 302 17.21 17.78 2.96
C ALA A 302 16.39 16.58 2.45
N ASP A 303 16.32 15.47 3.17
CA ASP A 303 15.67 14.24 2.69
C ASP A 303 14.36 13.88 3.40
N LEU A 304 13.64 14.87 3.94
CA LEU A 304 12.29 14.70 4.49
C LEU A 304 11.22 15.26 3.54
N ASP A 305 11.45 15.14 2.25
CA ASP A 305 10.64 15.79 1.21
C ASP A 305 9.22 15.20 1.02
N ASP A 306 8.86 14.12 1.70
CA ASP A 306 7.51 13.52 1.63
C ASP A 306 6.72 13.55 2.95
N LEU A 307 7.26 14.13 3.99
CA LEU A 307 6.48 14.38 5.20
C LEU A 307 5.84 15.76 5.08
N THR A 308 4.63 15.79 4.54
CA THR A 308 3.66 16.87 4.73
C THR A 308 3.33 16.96 6.22
N ILE A 309 4.25 17.53 7.00
CA ILE A 309 4.00 17.75 8.40
C ILE A 309 3.19 19.05 8.52
N ASN A 310 1.89 18.96 8.33
CA ASN A 310 0.95 19.80 9.04
C ASN A 310 0.88 19.34 10.51
N ILE A 311 2.02 19.08 11.12
CA ILE A 311 2.13 18.88 12.56
C ILE A 311 2.28 20.27 13.20
N GLY A 312 1.23 21.06 13.11
CA GLY A 312 0.97 22.08 14.09
C GLY A 312 0.18 21.40 15.19
N GLU A 313 0.70 21.29 16.40
CA GLU A 313 0.01 21.12 17.70
C GLU A 313 -1.32 20.31 17.72
N GLU A 314 -1.75 19.69 16.61
CA GLU A 314 -2.95 18.87 16.54
C GLU A 314 -2.56 17.45 16.95
N ASP A 315 -3.12 16.99 18.02
CA ASP A 315 -2.97 15.61 18.47
C ASP A 315 -3.59 14.68 17.41
N LEU A 316 -2.73 13.92 16.69
CA LEU A 316 -3.18 12.96 15.69
C LEU A 316 -4.05 11.82 16.27
N ARG A 317 -4.16 11.73 17.59
CA ARG A 317 -5.06 10.84 18.30
C ARG A 317 -6.46 11.42 18.43
N ASP A 318 -6.60 12.73 18.31
CA ASP A 318 -7.91 13.38 18.36
C ASP A 318 -8.78 12.90 17.20
N ILE A 319 -9.96 12.40 17.53
CA ILE A 319 -10.93 11.86 16.57
C ILE A 319 -11.33 12.93 15.55
N VAL A 320 -11.48 14.19 15.97
CA VAL A 320 -11.86 15.29 15.09
C VAL A 320 -10.77 15.57 14.04
N VAL A 321 -9.50 15.52 14.47
CA VAL A 321 -8.34 15.65 13.56
C VAL A 321 -8.32 14.50 12.56
N GLN A 322 -8.53 13.27 13.02
CA GLN A 322 -8.58 12.10 12.16
C GLN A 322 -9.75 12.15 11.16
N GLU A 323 -10.93 12.59 11.59
CA GLU A 323 -12.10 12.76 10.71
C GLU A 323 -11.86 13.82 9.65
N ASN A 324 -11.16 14.92 9.98
CA ASN A 324 -10.75 15.93 9.02
C ASN A 324 -9.76 15.38 8.00
N LEU A 325 -8.78 14.57 8.42
CA LEU A 325 -7.83 13.90 7.54
C LEU A 325 -8.53 12.89 6.62
N ILE A 326 -9.47 12.12 7.15
CA ILE A 326 -10.29 11.18 6.36
C ILE A 326 -11.12 11.95 5.33
N LYS A 327 -11.76 13.04 5.72
CA LYS A 327 -12.55 13.89 4.85
C LYS A 327 -11.69 14.49 3.73
N GLU A 328 -10.51 15.02 4.06
CA GLU A 328 -9.55 15.56 3.10
C GLU A 328 -9.10 14.46 2.11
N TYR A 329 -8.76 13.27 2.61
CA TYR A 329 -8.35 12.14 1.79
C TYR A 329 -9.47 11.66 0.84
N LEU A 330 -10.72 11.65 1.30
CA LEU A 330 -11.87 11.15 0.53
C LEU A 330 -12.53 12.23 -0.34
N GLN A 331 -12.05 13.47 -0.31
CA GLN A 331 -12.65 14.58 -1.04
C GLN A 331 -12.70 14.33 -2.55
N ASP A 332 -11.71 13.65 -3.10
CA ASP A 332 -11.59 13.35 -4.53
C ASP A 332 -12.38 12.10 -4.96
N TYR A 333 -13.01 11.38 -4.03
CA TYR A 333 -13.66 10.08 -4.28
C TYR A 333 -15.19 10.17 -4.38
N GLU A 334 -15.79 11.36 -4.29
CA GLU A 334 -17.27 11.59 -4.34
C GLU A 334 -18.07 10.64 -3.43
N VAL A 335 -17.56 10.40 -2.22
CA VAL A 335 -18.15 9.44 -1.28
C VAL A 335 -19.53 9.91 -0.80
N PRO A 336 -20.60 9.08 -0.92
CA PRO A 336 -21.93 9.42 -0.40
C PRO A 336 -21.90 9.75 1.09
N GLY A 337 -22.68 10.73 1.54
CA GLY A 337 -22.67 11.21 2.92
C GLY A 337 -22.97 10.13 3.96
N ASP A 338 -23.85 9.18 3.63
CA ASP A 338 -24.17 8.04 4.51
C ASP A 338 -22.98 7.07 4.67
N LEU A 339 -22.19 6.89 3.61
CA LEU A 339 -20.99 6.06 3.66
C LEU A 339 -19.88 6.76 4.45
N LEU A 340 -19.72 8.07 4.27
CA LEU A 340 -18.76 8.87 5.03
C LEU A 340 -19.05 8.79 6.53
N LYS A 341 -20.32 8.87 6.92
CA LYS A 341 -20.74 8.71 8.32
C LYS A 341 -20.35 7.35 8.90
N LYS A 342 -20.55 6.27 8.14
CA LYS A 342 -20.13 4.92 8.55
C LYS A 342 -18.62 4.81 8.69
N ILE A 343 -17.84 5.47 7.84
CA ILE A 343 -16.38 5.51 7.95
C ILE A 343 -15.95 6.19 9.25
N TYR A 344 -16.60 7.29 9.65
CA TYR A 344 -16.33 7.96 10.92
C TYR A 344 -16.70 7.09 12.13
N GLU A 345 -17.84 6.40 12.09
CA GLU A 345 -18.25 5.45 13.12
C GLU A 345 -17.22 4.31 13.27
N LEU A 346 -16.72 3.75 12.17
CA LEU A 346 -15.65 2.75 12.18
C LEU A 346 -14.32 3.30 12.71
N ASN A 347 -13.95 4.51 12.31
CA ASN A 347 -12.76 5.17 12.81
C ASN A 347 -12.82 5.35 14.33
N SER A 348 -13.96 5.82 14.86
CA SER A 348 -14.19 5.98 16.29
C SER A 348 -14.13 4.64 17.03
N LYS A 349 -14.80 3.60 16.50
CA LYS A 349 -14.75 2.24 17.06
C LYS A 349 -13.32 1.73 17.18
N TYR A 350 -12.54 1.81 16.10
CA TYR A 350 -11.17 1.32 16.12
C TYR A 350 -10.26 2.18 17.01
N ASN A 351 -10.51 3.48 17.09
CA ASN A 351 -9.77 4.36 18.01
C ASN A 351 -9.94 3.91 19.46
N THR A 352 -11.18 3.70 19.90
CA THR A 352 -11.48 3.21 21.25
C THR A 352 -10.81 1.87 21.56
N ILE A 353 -10.88 0.91 20.63
CA ILE A 353 -10.26 -0.42 20.81
C ILE A 353 -8.74 -0.30 20.91
N VAL A 354 -8.11 0.55 20.08
CA VAL A 354 -6.65 0.74 20.13
C VAL A 354 -6.25 1.42 21.43
N GLU A 355 -6.95 2.46 21.87
CA GLU A 355 -6.69 3.15 23.13
C GLU A 355 -6.84 2.22 24.35
N GLU A 356 -7.87 1.38 24.38
CA GLU A 356 -8.06 0.38 25.44
C GLU A 356 -6.96 -0.71 25.43
N SER A 357 -6.43 -1.05 24.26
CA SER A 357 -5.38 -2.04 24.08
C SER A 357 -3.96 -1.48 24.24
N GLU A 358 -3.79 -0.18 24.41
CA GLU A 358 -2.46 0.44 24.52
C GLU A 358 -1.75 0.02 25.81
N GLU A 359 -0.67 -0.72 25.59
CA GLU A 359 0.19 -1.21 26.69
C GLU A 359 1.32 -0.25 27.05
N ILE A 360 1.53 0.86 26.32
CA ILE A 360 2.74 1.68 26.42
C ILE A 360 2.38 3.16 26.43
N SER A 361 2.77 3.87 27.51
CA SER A 361 2.78 5.34 27.55
C SER A 361 4.09 5.83 26.91
N ARG A 362 3.99 6.54 25.78
CA ARG A 362 5.12 7.19 25.13
C ARG A 362 5.13 8.66 25.53
N ASN A 363 6.24 9.34 25.56
CA ASN A 363 6.43 10.71 26.06
C ASN A 363 6.49 10.88 27.58
N VAL A 364 6.89 9.85 28.31
CA VAL A 364 7.17 10.00 29.74
C VAL A 364 8.64 10.34 29.92
N ASN A 365 8.91 11.53 30.44
CA ASN A 365 10.26 11.90 30.87
C ASN A 365 10.54 11.28 32.22
N TRP A 366 11.40 10.25 32.24
CA TRP A 366 11.86 9.64 33.47
C TRP A 366 13.36 9.83 33.71
N LYS A 367 13.75 9.91 34.96
CA LYS A 367 15.12 10.13 35.38
C LYS A 367 15.59 9.01 36.28
N LEU A 368 16.64 8.29 35.89
CA LEU A 368 17.25 7.28 36.75
C LEU A 368 17.98 7.97 37.91
N LYS A 369 17.58 7.68 39.16
CA LYS A 369 18.12 8.25 40.37
C LYS A 369 19.29 7.41 40.91
N SER A 370 19.06 6.10 41.07
CA SER A 370 20.08 5.18 41.56
C SER A 370 19.91 3.79 40.98
N LEU A 371 21.02 3.07 40.96
CA LEU A 371 21.06 1.63 40.69
C LEU A 371 21.86 0.93 41.80
N GLU A 372 21.26 -0.10 42.41
CA GLU A 372 21.91 -1.04 43.31
C GLU A 372 21.90 -2.40 42.67
N TRP A 373 23.02 -3.17 42.78
CA TRP A 373 23.02 -4.53 42.23
C TRP A 373 24.01 -5.42 42.94
N ASP A 374 23.62 -6.70 43.07
CA ASP A 374 24.40 -7.76 43.66
C ASP A 374 24.49 -8.93 42.66
N ASN A 375 25.70 -9.47 42.57
CA ASN A 375 25.98 -10.72 41.87
C ASN A 375 25.48 -10.79 40.42
N LEU A 376 25.40 -9.63 39.74
CA LEU A 376 25.10 -9.58 38.31
C LEU A 376 26.38 -9.60 37.47
N PHE A 377 26.41 -10.46 36.47
CA PHE A 377 27.52 -10.62 35.53
C PHE A 377 28.85 -10.99 36.28
N ASN A 378 29.85 -10.12 36.22
CA ASN A 378 31.13 -10.31 36.91
C ASN A 378 31.24 -9.48 38.21
N TYR A 379 30.15 -8.85 38.67
CA TYR A 379 30.13 -8.15 39.93
C TYR A 379 29.80 -9.09 41.13
N GLY A 380 30.28 -8.71 42.29
CA GLY A 380 29.89 -9.29 43.60
C GLY A 380 28.75 -8.50 44.23
N GLU A 381 28.73 -8.47 45.55
CA GLU A 381 27.70 -7.77 46.34
C GLU A 381 28.07 -6.32 46.65
N GLY A 382 27.06 -5.50 46.99
CA GLY A 382 27.22 -4.12 47.48
C GLY A 382 27.57 -3.09 46.42
N ASN A 383 27.15 -3.27 45.17
CA ASN A 383 27.40 -2.28 44.12
C ASN A 383 26.28 -1.23 44.09
N TYR A 384 26.67 0.04 44.01
CA TYR A 384 25.73 1.19 44.01
C TYR A 384 26.26 2.32 43.15
N ILE A 385 25.34 2.95 42.37
CA ILE A 385 25.57 4.18 41.64
C ILE A 385 24.45 5.16 41.95
N ASP A 386 24.85 6.35 42.38
CA ASP A 386 23.96 7.51 42.55
C ASP A 386 24.09 8.40 41.33
N PHE A 387 23.09 8.37 40.45
CA PHE A 387 23.08 9.14 39.24
C PHE A 387 22.80 10.64 39.47
N GLU A 388 22.25 11.00 40.62
CA GLU A 388 22.03 12.41 40.96
C GLU A 388 23.33 13.17 41.23
N LYS A 389 24.38 12.45 41.66
CA LYS A 389 25.71 13.01 41.89
C LYS A 389 26.54 13.12 40.60
N LEU A 390 26.08 12.53 39.50
CA LEU A 390 26.77 12.56 38.22
C LEU A 390 26.31 13.76 37.42
N VAL A 391 27.23 14.71 37.18
CA VAL A 391 26.94 15.96 36.45
C VAL A 391 27.80 16.01 35.19
N GLY A 392 27.19 16.34 34.06
CA GLY A 392 27.87 16.45 32.78
C GLY A 392 28.26 15.09 32.15
N THR A 393 29.37 15.04 31.44
CA THR A 393 29.86 13.82 30.80
C THR A 393 30.70 13.01 31.76
N VAL A 394 30.30 11.78 32.02
CA VAL A 394 30.98 10.85 32.94
C VAL A 394 31.65 9.72 32.16
N GLY A 395 32.95 9.52 32.43
CA GLY A 395 33.73 8.46 31.84
C GLY A 395 33.90 7.25 32.79
N ILE A 396 33.65 6.03 32.32
CA ILE A 396 33.90 4.79 33.05
C ILE A 396 35.18 4.14 32.49
N PHE A 397 36.25 4.11 33.30
CA PHE A 397 37.54 3.60 32.92
C PHE A 397 37.86 2.27 33.61
N GLY A 398 38.58 1.39 32.94
CA GLY A 398 38.99 0.11 33.45
C GLY A 398 39.57 -0.80 32.39
N LYS A 399 40.23 -1.87 32.82
CA LYS A 399 40.81 -2.90 31.93
C LYS A 399 39.71 -3.59 31.11
N ASN A 400 40.07 -4.20 30.00
CA ASN A 400 39.13 -5.07 29.28
C ASN A 400 38.65 -6.22 30.19
N TYR A 401 37.39 -6.58 30.04
CA TYR A 401 36.68 -7.55 30.88
C TYR A 401 36.48 -7.17 32.37
N SER A 402 36.74 -5.92 32.76
CA SER A 402 36.48 -5.44 34.13
C SER A 402 35.02 -5.18 34.48
N GLY A 403 34.10 -5.36 33.53
CA GLY A 403 32.65 -5.16 33.78
C GLY A 403 32.12 -3.78 33.43
N LYS A 404 32.85 -2.92 32.69
CA LYS A 404 32.37 -1.60 32.29
C LYS A 404 31.01 -1.65 31.59
N SER A 405 30.86 -2.52 30.61
CA SER A 405 29.60 -2.72 29.88
C SER A 405 28.54 -3.39 30.72
N SER A 406 28.92 -4.20 31.69
CA SER A 406 27.98 -4.93 32.56
C SER A 406 27.18 -3.98 33.49
N ILE A 407 27.66 -2.75 33.73
CA ILE A 407 26.88 -1.73 34.43
C ILE A 407 25.59 -1.40 33.62
N ILE A 408 25.75 -1.17 32.31
CA ILE A 408 24.64 -0.92 31.44
C ILE A 408 23.71 -2.13 31.35
N ASP A 409 24.28 -3.32 31.20
CA ASP A 409 23.51 -4.56 31.19
C ASP A 409 22.75 -4.79 32.52
N SER A 410 23.31 -4.36 33.68
CA SER A 410 22.59 -4.38 34.94
C SER A 410 21.37 -3.44 34.97
N ILE A 411 21.47 -2.25 34.38
CA ILE A 411 20.33 -1.34 34.20
C ILE A 411 19.27 -2.03 33.33
N LEU A 412 19.67 -2.55 32.17
CA LEU A 412 18.76 -3.19 31.21
C LEU A 412 18.08 -4.44 31.80
N TYR A 413 18.84 -5.25 32.53
CA TYR A 413 18.28 -6.40 33.24
C TYR A 413 17.25 -5.99 34.28
N THR A 414 17.58 -5.02 35.12
CA THR A 414 16.73 -4.59 36.23
C THR A 414 15.39 -4.03 35.70
N ILE A 415 15.42 -3.14 34.70
CA ILE A 415 14.23 -2.47 34.19
C ILE A 415 13.49 -3.36 33.19
N PHE A 416 14.18 -3.89 32.17
CA PHE A 416 13.56 -4.52 31.00
C PHE A 416 13.71 -6.05 30.93
N ASN A 417 14.38 -6.68 31.91
CA ASN A 417 14.71 -8.12 31.89
C ASN A 417 15.47 -8.54 30.61
N SER A 418 16.44 -7.73 30.20
CA SER A 418 17.21 -7.96 28.98
C SER A 418 18.66 -7.48 29.13
N THR A 419 19.47 -7.68 28.10
CA THR A 419 20.87 -7.21 28.01
C THR A 419 21.11 -6.52 26.68
N SER A 420 22.20 -5.77 26.54
CA SER A 420 22.60 -5.11 25.29
C SER A 420 22.84 -6.08 24.12
N LYS A 421 23.08 -7.36 24.41
CA LYS A 421 23.24 -8.43 23.42
C LYS A 421 21.98 -9.22 23.15
N ASN A 422 20.86 -8.85 23.78
CA ASN A 422 19.56 -9.51 23.68
C ASN A 422 19.60 -11.04 24.05
N GLU A 423 20.55 -11.44 24.84
CA GLU A 423 20.64 -12.83 25.35
C GLU A 423 19.65 -13.03 26.50
N ARG A 424 18.64 -13.88 26.28
CA ARG A 424 17.45 -14.01 27.14
C ARG A 424 17.56 -15.08 28.24
N LYS A 425 18.73 -15.64 28.50
CA LYS A 425 18.82 -16.63 29.60
C LYS A 425 19.19 -15.92 30.89
N ASN A 426 18.23 -15.79 31.81
CA ASN A 426 18.44 -15.18 33.13
C ASN A 426 19.55 -15.90 33.94
N LEU A 427 19.79 -17.16 33.63
CA LEU A 427 20.94 -17.90 34.18
C LEU A 427 22.28 -17.19 33.88
N ASN A 428 22.44 -16.62 32.69
CA ASN A 428 23.68 -15.98 32.26
C ASN A 428 23.89 -14.57 32.84
N VAL A 429 22.86 -14.00 33.45
CA VAL A 429 22.91 -12.70 34.14
C VAL A 429 23.49 -12.86 35.53
N ILE A 430 23.27 -14.01 36.19
CA ILE A 430 23.78 -14.31 37.51
C ILE A 430 25.29 -14.60 37.42
N ASN A 431 26.08 -14.03 38.30
CA ASN A 431 27.50 -14.32 38.41
C ASN A 431 27.70 -15.86 38.50
N GLN A 432 28.65 -16.39 37.73
CA GLN A 432 28.88 -17.85 37.64
C GLN A 432 29.16 -18.51 39.00
N ASN A 433 29.79 -17.75 39.90
CA ASN A 433 30.21 -18.25 41.23
C ASN A 433 29.16 -17.97 42.34
N LYS A 434 27.96 -17.50 41.96
CA LYS A 434 26.92 -17.11 42.90
C LYS A 434 25.62 -17.81 42.57
N GLU A 435 24.75 -17.98 43.56
CA GLU A 435 23.45 -18.65 43.41
C GLU A 435 22.33 -17.70 43.02
N TYR A 436 22.48 -16.40 43.28
CA TYR A 436 21.50 -15.36 42.93
C TYR A 436 22.15 -14.11 42.34
N GLY A 437 21.38 -13.34 41.61
CA GLY A 437 21.73 -11.99 41.17
C GLY A 437 20.54 -11.08 41.28
N GLN A 438 20.74 -9.87 41.74
CA GLN A 438 19.67 -8.88 42.00
C GLN A 438 20.05 -7.52 41.46
N GLY A 439 19.05 -6.76 40.95
CA GLY A 439 19.17 -5.35 40.64
C GLY A 439 17.98 -4.57 41.18
N GLN A 440 18.24 -3.37 41.72
CA GLN A 440 17.20 -2.41 42.13
C GLN A 440 17.47 -1.04 41.50
N ALA A 441 16.49 -0.53 40.78
CA ALA A 441 16.54 0.79 40.15
C ALA A 441 15.50 1.71 40.79
N LYS A 442 15.91 2.95 41.15
CA LYS A 442 15.02 4.02 41.54
C LYS A 442 14.92 5.05 40.43
N ILE A 443 13.70 5.33 40.01
CA ILE A 443 13.41 6.17 38.82
C ILE A 443 12.37 7.21 39.21
N GLU A 444 12.61 8.46 38.85
CA GLU A 444 11.69 9.60 39.10
C GLU A 444 10.87 9.90 37.84
N ILE A 445 9.55 10.03 38.04
CA ILE A 445 8.58 10.54 37.05
C ILE A 445 7.63 11.46 37.79
N ASP A 446 7.46 12.69 37.34
CA ASP A 446 6.51 13.66 37.90
C ASP A 446 6.60 13.77 39.43
N ASN A 447 7.82 13.90 39.96
CA ASN A 447 8.14 13.95 41.39
C ASN A 447 7.80 12.66 42.19
N LYS A 448 7.38 11.57 41.57
CA LYS A 448 7.17 10.27 42.21
C LYS A 448 8.37 9.38 41.97
N ILE A 449 8.68 8.55 42.98
CA ILE A 449 9.83 7.64 42.89
C ILE A 449 9.33 6.20 42.69
N TYR A 450 9.63 5.66 41.52
CA TYR A 450 9.35 4.27 41.20
C TYR A 450 10.55 3.40 41.52
N THR A 451 10.32 2.32 42.25
CA THR A 451 11.35 1.32 42.61
C THR A 451 11.05 0.01 41.94
N ILE A 452 12.00 -0.46 41.12
CA ILE A 452 11.95 -1.77 40.45
C ILE A 452 13.03 -2.63 41.04
N THR A 453 12.68 -3.78 41.65
CA THR A 453 13.61 -4.77 42.16
C THR A 453 13.41 -6.06 41.40
N ARG A 454 14.50 -6.57 40.75
CA ARG A 454 14.49 -7.82 40.00
C ARG A 454 15.56 -8.73 40.50
N GLN A 455 15.19 -9.95 40.89
CA GLN A 455 16.09 -10.96 41.41
C GLN A 455 15.94 -12.24 40.61
N SER A 456 17.07 -12.86 40.24
CA SER A 456 17.11 -14.20 39.64
C SER A 456 17.88 -15.13 40.53
N GLU A 457 17.36 -16.35 40.73
CA GLU A 457 17.98 -17.42 41.54
C GLU A 457 18.16 -18.67 40.71
N LYS A 458 19.31 -19.35 40.87
CA LYS A 458 19.56 -20.64 40.25
C LYS A 458 18.78 -21.74 40.96
N TYR A 459 18.21 -22.65 40.21
CA TYR A 459 17.59 -23.87 40.75
C TYR A 459 17.84 -25.07 39.83
N ILE A 460 17.84 -26.28 40.43
CA ILE A 460 18.00 -27.51 39.69
C ILE A 460 16.63 -28.02 39.24
N LYS A 461 16.47 -28.14 37.94
CA LYS A 461 15.30 -28.73 37.33
C LYS A 461 15.58 -30.17 36.92
N LYS A 462 14.77 -31.10 37.44
CA LYS A 462 14.85 -32.53 37.09
C LYS A 462 13.81 -32.84 36.01
N LEU A 463 14.26 -33.21 34.81
CA LEU A 463 13.37 -33.60 33.71
C LEU A 463 13.87 -34.92 33.10
N LYS A 464 13.05 -35.97 33.13
CA LYS A 464 13.29 -37.28 32.51
C LYS A 464 14.68 -37.88 32.84
N GLY A 465 15.16 -37.74 34.09
CA GLY A 465 16.43 -38.29 34.53
C GLY A 465 17.69 -37.44 34.25
N SER A 466 17.54 -36.26 33.62
CA SER A 466 18.61 -35.27 33.50
C SER A 466 18.37 -34.10 34.47
N GLU A 467 19.44 -33.64 35.13
CA GLU A 467 19.43 -32.43 35.96
C GLU A 467 19.96 -31.27 35.12
N THR A 468 19.18 -30.17 35.02
CA THR A 468 19.59 -28.93 34.38
C THR A 468 19.48 -27.79 35.37
N VAL A 469 20.47 -26.86 35.32
CA VAL A 469 20.43 -25.64 36.13
C VAL A 469 19.64 -24.58 35.32
N GLU A 470 18.56 -24.08 35.91
CA GLU A 470 17.77 -22.96 35.35
C GLU A 470 17.73 -21.79 36.33
N ALA A 471 17.23 -20.65 35.92
CA ALA A 471 17.02 -19.50 36.80
C ALA A 471 15.55 -19.13 36.87
N LYS A 472 15.05 -18.92 38.12
CA LYS A 472 13.75 -18.32 38.41
C LYS A 472 13.96 -16.85 38.68
N THR A 473 13.06 -15.99 38.16
CA THR A 473 13.14 -14.55 38.37
C THR A 473 11.89 -14.04 39.09
N ASP A 474 12.12 -13.31 40.16
CA ASP A 474 11.10 -12.58 40.92
C ASP A 474 11.24 -11.08 40.63
N LEU A 475 10.10 -10.34 40.70
CA LEU A 475 10.02 -8.95 40.34
C LEU A 475 9.09 -8.21 41.29
N ASP A 476 9.58 -7.10 41.85
CA ASP A 476 8.81 -6.18 42.71
C ASP A 476 8.81 -4.79 42.11
N PHE A 477 7.65 -4.15 42.09
CA PHE A 477 7.43 -2.83 41.48
C PHE A 477 6.55 -1.97 42.36
N LYS A 478 7.09 -0.83 42.85
CA LYS A 478 6.47 0.07 43.76
C LYS A 478 6.60 1.53 43.35
N VAL A 479 5.69 2.38 43.80
CA VAL A 479 5.78 3.84 43.67
C VAL A 479 5.65 4.52 45.02
N TYR A 480 6.55 5.43 45.29
CA TYR A 480 6.49 6.33 46.45
C TYR A 480 6.16 7.75 46.00
N ASP A 481 5.14 8.32 46.61
CA ASP A 481 4.73 9.71 46.42
C ASP A 481 5.26 10.54 47.62
N PRO A 482 6.31 11.36 47.43
CA PRO A 482 6.91 12.13 48.51
C PRO A 482 6.02 13.26 49.03
N VAL A 483 5.00 13.68 48.27
CA VAL A 483 4.05 14.75 48.70
C VAL A 483 3.02 14.19 49.65
N LEU A 484 2.57 12.97 49.43
CA LEU A 484 1.56 12.29 50.27
C LEU A 484 2.17 11.37 51.30
N ASP A 485 3.47 11.11 51.24
CA ASP A 485 4.22 10.12 52.06
C ASP A 485 3.58 8.72 52.00
N ILE A 486 3.18 8.32 50.82
CA ILE A 486 2.51 7.02 50.59
C ILE A 486 3.33 6.17 49.61
N GLU A 487 3.62 4.92 50.01
CA GLU A 487 4.11 3.90 49.10
C GLU A 487 2.95 3.03 48.62
N LYS A 488 2.88 2.81 47.31
CA LYS A 488 1.86 1.96 46.66
C LYS A 488 2.54 0.83 45.88
N ASP A 489 2.02 -0.37 46.11
CA ASP A 489 2.37 -1.56 45.33
C ASP A 489 1.74 -1.50 43.93
N LEU A 490 2.58 -1.71 42.87
CA LEU A 490 2.18 -1.74 41.48
C LEU A 490 2.32 -3.13 40.86
N ASN A 491 2.57 -4.17 41.67
CA ASN A 491 2.69 -5.52 41.19
C ASN A 491 1.40 -6.01 40.54
N GLY A 492 1.52 -6.77 39.46
CA GLY A 492 0.41 -7.48 38.83
C GLY A 492 0.17 -8.85 39.46
N VAL A 493 -0.82 -9.56 38.97
CA VAL A 493 -1.16 -10.93 39.42
C VAL A 493 -0.03 -11.92 39.13
N SER A 494 0.80 -11.64 38.14
CA SER A 494 1.97 -12.44 37.77
C SER A 494 3.16 -11.53 37.44
N ARG A 495 4.37 -12.12 37.41
CA ARG A 495 5.57 -11.42 36.96
C ARG A 495 5.38 -10.80 35.56
N ASN A 496 4.78 -11.54 34.63
CA ASN A 496 4.53 -11.03 33.28
C ASN A 496 3.57 -9.83 33.27
N ASP A 497 2.61 -9.79 34.16
CA ASP A 497 1.71 -8.66 34.34
C ASP A 497 2.43 -7.46 34.94
N THR A 498 3.31 -7.68 35.90
CA THR A 498 4.18 -6.63 36.46
C THR A 498 5.13 -6.09 35.38
N ASP A 499 5.76 -6.94 34.58
CA ASP A 499 6.61 -6.53 33.46
C ASP A 499 5.82 -5.73 32.41
N ARG A 500 4.54 -6.04 32.18
CA ARG A 500 3.66 -5.27 31.32
C ARG A 500 3.37 -3.88 31.87
N ARG A 501 3.11 -3.76 33.17
CA ARG A 501 2.93 -2.47 33.86
C ARG A 501 4.18 -1.59 33.81
N ILE A 502 5.36 -2.19 33.98
CA ILE A 502 6.66 -1.50 33.82
C ILE A 502 6.79 -0.96 32.41
N ARG A 503 6.54 -1.80 31.39
CA ARG A 503 6.60 -1.37 29.98
C ARG A 503 5.58 -0.27 29.66
N LYS A 504 4.41 -0.32 30.27
CA LYS A 504 3.39 0.73 30.11
C LYS A 504 3.88 2.09 30.58
N ILE A 505 4.70 2.13 31.64
CA ILE A 505 5.19 3.38 32.25
C ILE A 505 6.51 3.84 31.62
N PHE A 506 7.46 2.92 31.41
CA PHE A 506 8.84 3.24 31.01
C PHE A 506 9.14 3.01 29.52
N GLY A 507 8.18 2.50 28.75
CA GLY A 507 8.40 2.10 27.36
C GLY A 507 9.04 0.71 27.21
N THR A 508 9.41 0.36 25.98
CA THR A 508 10.09 -0.90 25.69
C THR A 508 11.62 -0.76 25.71
N LEU A 509 12.32 -1.89 25.78
CA LEU A 509 13.77 -1.91 25.58
C LEU A 509 14.17 -1.26 24.26
N GLU A 510 13.43 -1.53 23.16
CA GLU A 510 13.72 -0.95 21.86
C GLU A 510 13.63 0.58 21.88
N ASP A 511 12.59 1.12 22.55
CA ASP A 511 12.42 2.57 22.70
C ASP A 511 13.62 3.17 23.47
N PHE A 512 14.07 2.51 24.53
CA PHE A 512 15.22 2.93 25.33
C PHE A 512 16.54 2.88 24.53
N LEU A 513 16.77 1.81 23.77
CA LEU A 513 17.97 1.66 22.94
C LEU A 513 18.06 2.65 21.78
N ILE A 514 16.91 3.12 21.29
CA ILE A 514 16.88 4.11 20.19
C ILE A 514 17.03 5.54 20.72
N THR A 515 16.48 5.83 21.91
CA THR A 515 16.43 7.19 22.46
C THR A 515 17.55 7.53 23.43
N SER A 516 17.88 6.60 24.31
CA SER A 516 18.63 6.89 25.53
C SER A 516 19.96 6.13 25.62
N MET A 517 20.15 5.11 24.82
CA MET A 517 21.36 4.29 24.89
C MET A 517 21.91 3.92 23.51
N THR A 518 23.23 4.05 23.37
CA THR A 518 23.96 3.58 22.18
C THR A 518 24.94 2.49 22.57
N SER A 519 24.76 1.28 22.05
CA SER A 519 25.75 0.22 22.22
C SER A 519 26.86 0.32 21.18
N GLN A 520 28.05 -0.23 21.48
CA GLN A 520 29.21 -0.22 20.58
C GLN A 520 28.90 -0.82 19.18
N LEU A 521 28.02 -1.82 19.11
CA LEU A 521 27.59 -2.46 17.85
C LEU A 521 26.28 -1.91 17.32
N GLY A 522 25.50 -1.20 18.13
CA GLY A 522 24.16 -0.70 17.82
C GLY A 522 24.10 0.78 17.44
N ALA A 523 25.21 1.52 17.50
CA ALA A 523 25.26 2.97 17.24
C ALA A 523 24.69 3.38 15.87
N LEU A 524 24.71 2.46 14.90
CA LEU A 524 24.20 2.68 13.54
C LEU A 524 22.98 1.79 13.23
N HIS A 525 22.27 1.31 14.25
CA HIS A 525 21.17 0.37 14.06
C HIS A 525 20.09 0.94 13.12
N PHE A 526 19.65 2.15 13.39
CA PHE A 526 18.67 2.84 12.53
C PHE A 526 19.14 3.01 11.08
N ILE A 527 20.41 3.33 10.88
CA ILE A 527 20.98 3.55 9.54
C ILE A 527 21.13 2.23 8.77
N LYS A 528 21.47 1.15 9.47
CA LYS A 528 21.69 -0.19 8.88
C LYS A 528 20.40 -0.94 8.60
N GLU A 529 19.29 -0.57 9.24
CA GLU A 529 18.00 -1.20 9.02
C GLU A 529 17.43 -0.90 7.63
N GLY A 530 16.68 -1.85 7.09
CA GLY A 530 15.96 -1.69 5.84
C GLY A 530 14.86 -0.62 5.93
N SER A 531 14.41 -0.11 4.79
CA SER A 531 13.41 0.97 4.68
C SER A 531 12.15 0.71 5.53
N THR A 532 11.62 -0.51 5.52
CA THR A 532 10.42 -0.88 6.30
C THR A 532 10.66 -0.73 7.80
N LYS A 533 11.79 -1.24 8.32
CA LYS A 533 12.09 -1.16 9.74
C LYS A 533 12.37 0.28 10.19
N ARG A 534 13.02 1.08 9.37
CA ARG A 534 13.20 2.53 9.64
C ARG A 534 11.88 3.28 9.71
N LYS A 535 10.91 2.95 8.81
CA LYS A 535 9.56 3.53 8.85
C LYS A 535 8.81 3.13 10.13
N GLU A 536 8.89 1.87 10.56
CA GLU A 536 8.31 1.41 11.83
C GLU A 536 8.90 2.16 13.03
N ILE A 537 10.21 2.33 13.08
CA ILE A 537 10.89 3.08 14.15
C ILE A 537 10.41 4.54 14.18
N LEU A 538 10.35 5.20 13.01
CA LEU A 538 9.86 6.57 12.91
C LEU A 538 8.38 6.68 13.27
N ALA A 539 7.55 5.72 12.84
CA ALA A 539 6.13 5.70 13.19
C ALA A 539 5.93 5.56 14.70
N LYS A 540 6.73 4.74 15.37
CA LYS A 540 6.75 4.65 16.84
C LYS A 540 7.13 5.99 17.48
N PHE A 541 8.15 6.64 16.96
CA PHE A 541 8.64 7.92 17.49
C PHE A 541 7.64 9.07 17.35
N LEU A 542 6.90 9.08 16.22
CA LEU A 542 5.90 10.10 15.89
C LEU A 542 4.51 9.74 16.39
N ASP A 543 4.38 8.65 17.16
CA ASP A 543 3.11 8.13 17.68
C ASP A 543 2.07 7.78 16.59
N LEU A 544 2.55 7.38 15.41
CA LEU A 544 1.74 7.01 14.27
C LEU A 544 1.33 5.53 14.26
N GLU A 545 1.78 4.75 15.24
CA GLU A 545 1.47 3.30 15.33
C GLU A 545 -0.03 3.03 15.49
N ILE A 546 -0.79 4.00 16.00
CA ILE A 546 -2.25 3.92 16.07
C ILE A 546 -2.88 3.68 14.71
N PHE A 547 -2.37 4.33 13.65
CA PHE A 547 -2.89 4.17 12.29
C PHE A 547 -2.57 2.78 11.72
N GLU A 548 -1.38 2.23 12.00
CA GLU A 548 -1.01 0.88 11.58
C GLU A 548 -1.90 -0.17 12.24
N ARG A 549 -2.18 -0.02 13.54
CA ARG A 549 -3.10 -0.91 14.27
C ARG A 549 -4.52 -0.83 13.72
N LYS A 550 -5.04 0.37 13.49
CA LYS A 550 -6.35 0.59 12.87
C LYS A 550 -6.43 -0.04 11.48
N TYR A 551 -5.39 0.16 10.66
CA TYR A 551 -5.30 -0.46 9.34
C TYR A 551 -5.38 -1.99 9.42
N LYS A 552 -4.64 -2.59 10.34
CA LYS A 552 -4.65 -4.05 10.53
C LYS A 552 -6.03 -4.55 10.93
N MET A 553 -6.69 -3.88 11.88
CA MET A 553 -8.05 -4.23 12.31
C MET A 553 -9.06 -4.10 11.15
N ALA A 554 -9.03 -2.98 10.42
CA ALA A 554 -9.89 -2.78 9.27
C ALA A 554 -9.64 -3.82 8.18
N LYS A 555 -8.39 -4.21 7.97
CA LYS A 555 -8.00 -5.25 7.01
C LYS A 555 -8.53 -6.64 7.41
N ASP A 556 -8.44 -6.96 8.70
CA ASP A 556 -8.91 -8.24 9.23
C ASP A 556 -10.45 -8.31 9.18
N ASP A 557 -11.15 -7.26 9.61
CA ASP A 557 -12.62 -7.15 9.52
C ASP A 557 -13.12 -7.21 8.05
N ALA A 558 -12.36 -6.65 7.11
CA ALA A 558 -12.71 -6.68 5.69
C ALA A 558 -12.37 -8.02 4.99
N ALA A 559 -11.61 -8.91 5.61
CA ALA A 559 -11.14 -10.15 4.97
C ALA A 559 -12.30 -11.07 4.58
N ASP A 560 -13.30 -11.23 5.46
CA ASP A 560 -14.47 -12.05 5.23
C ASP A 560 -15.36 -11.49 4.10
N PHE A 561 -15.55 -10.17 4.07
CA PHE A 561 -16.28 -9.48 2.99
C PHE A 561 -15.57 -9.61 1.64
N ARG A 562 -14.25 -9.47 1.60
CA ARG A 562 -13.47 -9.70 0.37
C ARG A 562 -13.57 -11.15 -0.10
N GLY A 563 -13.57 -12.10 0.83
CA GLY A 563 -13.78 -13.51 0.52
C GLY A 563 -15.16 -13.78 -0.09
N ALA A 564 -16.20 -13.12 0.42
CA ALA A 564 -17.56 -13.20 -0.14
C ALA A 564 -17.63 -12.53 -1.52
N LEU A 565 -17.08 -11.33 -1.68
CA LEU A 565 -17.05 -10.62 -2.96
C LEU A 565 -16.32 -11.42 -4.04
N ARG A 566 -15.16 -12.02 -3.74
CA ARG A 566 -14.46 -12.89 -4.70
C ARG A 566 -15.27 -14.08 -5.18
N ARG A 567 -16.19 -14.60 -4.36
CA ARG A 567 -17.11 -15.69 -4.78
C ARG A 567 -18.20 -15.18 -5.72
N LEU A 568 -18.46 -13.88 -5.71
CA LEU A 568 -19.44 -13.21 -6.56
C LEU A 568 -18.78 -12.58 -7.80
N GLU A 569 -17.47 -12.34 -7.78
CA GLU A 569 -16.69 -11.89 -8.94
C GLU A 569 -16.75 -12.94 -10.07
N GLY A 570 -17.08 -12.51 -11.26
CA GLY A 570 -17.22 -13.38 -12.44
C GLY A 570 -18.58 -14.08 -12.55
N LYS A 571 -19.57 -13.77 -11.70
CA LYS A 571 -20.95 -14.21 -11.89
C LYS A 571 -21.72 -13.12 -12.64
N GLU A 572 -22.09 -13.44 -13.85
CA GLU A 572 -23.01 -12.60 -14.64
C GLU A 572 -24.46 -12.84 -14.19
N PHE A 573 -24.80 -12.23 -13.04
CA PHE A 573 -26.15 -12.37 -12.46
C PHE A 573 -27.27 -11.95 -13.43
N GLY A 574 -26.99 -11.13 -14.42
CA GLY A 574 -27.92 -10.76 -15.49
C GLY A 574 -28.36 -12.01 -16.28
N GLU A 575 -27.41 -12.81 -16.76
CA GLU A 575 -27.67 -14.04 -17.50
C GLU A 575 -28.34 -15.11 -16.62
N GLU A 576 -27.87 -15.30 -15.37
CA GLU A 576 -28.49 -16.23 -14.42
C GLU A 576 -29.94 -15.87 -14.11
N ILE A 577 -30.29 -14.58 -14.03
CA ILE A 577 -31.65 -14.10 -13.80
C ILE A 577 -32.51 -14.32 -15.04
N GLU A 578 -32.02 -14.07 -16.25
CA GLU A 578 -32.71 -14.32 -17.50
C GLU A 578 -32.99 -15.81 -17.69
N ASP A 579 -31.99 -16.66 -17.45
CA ASP A 579 -32.15 -18.13 -17.49
C ASP A 579 -33.15 -18.63 -16.46
N ALA A 580 -33.12 -18.08 -15.26
CA ALA A 580 -34.09 -18.43 -14.21
C ALA A 580 -35.53 -17.99 -14.56
N LYS A 581 -35.70 -16.83 -15.19
CA LYS A 581 -37.00 -16.34 -15.68
C LYS A 581 -37.56 -17.24 -16.79
N LEU A 582 -36.68 -17.62 -17.74
CA LEU A 582 -37.07 -18.51 -18.83
C LEU A 582 -37.54 -19.85 -18.29
N LYS A 583 -36.78 -20.47 -17.37
CA LYS A 583 -37.15 -21.71 -16.68
C LYS A 583 -38.44 -21.59 -15.86
N LEU A 584 -38.67 -20.44 -15.25
CA LEU A 584 -39.92 -20.18 -14.53
C LEU A 584 -41.09 -20.15 -15.51
N GLN A 585 -40.98 -19.47 -16.63
CA GLN A 585 -42.01 -19.40 -17.66
C GLN A 585 -42.31 -20.78 -18.26
N GLU A 586 -41.28 -21.58 -18.59
CA GLU A 586 -41.44 -22.96 -19.08
C GLU A 586 -42.18 -23.86 -18.06
N ASN A 587 -41.85 -23.71 -16.77
CA ASN A 587 -42.52 -24.45 -15.70
C ASN A 587 -43.98 -24.02 -15.48
N GLU A 588 -44.28 -22.72 -15.63
CA GLU A 588 -45.63 -22.18 -15.55
C GLU A 588 -46.49 -22.72 -16.70
N GLU A 589 -45.99 -22.70 -17.95
CA GLU A 589 -46.65 -23.26 -19.12
C GLU A 589 -46.89 -24.76 -18.97
N ALA A 590 -45.89 -25.54 -18.53
CA ALA A 590 -46.01 -26.97 -18.27
C ALA A 590 -47.03 -27.26 -17.16
N THR A 591 -47.11 -26.42 -16.13
CA THR A 591 -48.06 -26.55 -15.04
C THR A 591 -49.51 -26.31 -15.54
N GLU A 592 -49.73 -25.31 -16.41
CA GLU A 592 -51.05 -25.08 -17.03
C GLU A 592 -51.49 -26.23 -17.95
N GLU A 593 -50.57 -26.78 -18.75
CA GLU A 593 -50.85 -27.96 -19.58
C GLU A 593 -51.23 -29.18 -18.74
N GLN A 594 -50.49 -29.42 -17.65
CA GLN A 594 -50.79 -30.53 -16.75
C GLN A 594 -52.14 -30.32 -16.03
N LYS A 595 -52.44 -29.10 -15.63
CA LYS A 595 -53.74 -28.77 -15.02
C LYS A 595 -54.89 -29.00 -15.99
N TYR A 596 -54.75 -28.58 -17.26
CA TYR A 596 -55.71 -28.83 -18.30
C TYR A 596 -55.94 -30.35 -18.56
N ALA A 597 -54.85 -31.13 -18.62
CA ALA A 597 -54.92 -32.57 -18.76
C ALA A 597 -55.60 -33.24 -17.54
N CYS A 598 -55.34 -32.74 -16.35
CA CYS A 598 -55.99 -33.20 -15.12
C CYS A 598 -57.51 -32.92 -15.12
N ASP A 599 -57.91 -31.72 -15.57
CA ASP A 599 -59.31 -31.35 -15.67
C ASP A 599 -60.05 -32.22 -16.70
N GLN A 600 -59.41 -32.54 -17.84
CA GLN A 600 -59.94 -33.47 -18.82
C GLN A 600 -60.12 -34.89 -18.26
N MET A 601 -59.11 -35.38 -17.51
CA MET A 601 -59.21 -36.69 -16.86
C MET A 601 -60.31 -36.75 -15.78
N ASN A 602 -60.48 -35.65 -15.01
CA ASN A 602 -61.57 -35.56 -14.02
C ASN A 602 -62.92 -35.52 -14.69
N ALA A 603 -63.13 -34.85 -15.81
CA ALA A 603 -64.35 -34.88 -16.57
C ALA A 603 -64.66 -36.28 -17.12
N ALA A 604 -63.66 -36.97 -17.66
CA ALA A 604 -63.82 -38.35 -18.12
C ALA A 604 -64.13 -39.29 -16.96
N LEU A 605 -63.51 -39.11 -15.80
CA LEU A 605 -63.82 -39.87 -14.58
C LEU A 605 -65.28 -39.70 -14.17
N GLY A 606 -65.79 -38.46 -14.17
CA GLY A 606 -67.19 -38.18 -13.87
C GLY A 606 -68.19 -38.87 -14.83
N LEU A 607 -67.82 -38.93 -16.13
CA LEU A 607 -68.65 -39.72 -17.10
C LEU A 607 -68.63 -41.21 -16.82
N PHE A 608 -67.48 -41.79 -16.46
CA PHE A 608 -67.37 -43.18 -16.07
C PHE A 608 -68.15 -43.49 -14.78
N GLU A 609 -68.11 -42.60 -13.80
CA GLU A 609 -68.89 -42.72 -12.56
C GLU A 609 -70.43 -42.72 -12.84
N ASN A 610 -70.89 -41.83 -13.71
CA ASN A 610 -72.26 -41.76 -14.14
C ASN A 610 -72.68 -43.05 -14.86
N HIS A 611 -71.88 -43.58 -15.81
CA HIS A 611 -72.10 -44.81 -16.51
C HIS A 611 -72.17 -46.03 -15.54
N LEU A 612 -71.27 -45.99 -14.52
CA LEU A 612 -71.27 -47.01 -13.49
C LEU A 612 -72.60 -47.04 -12.71
N GLN A 613 -73.05 -45.84 -12.27
CA GLN A 613 -74.35 -45.72 -11.57
C GLN A 613 -75.55 -46.17 -12.43
N GLU A 614 -75.52 -45.76 -13.72
CA GLU A 614 -76.54 -46.23 -14.65
C GLU A 614 -76.53 -47.76 -14.80
N THR A 615 -75.33 -48.36 -14.91
CA THR A 615 -75.20 -49.83 -15.04
C THR A 615 -75.62 -50.53 -13.77
N GLU A 616 -75.33 -49.99 -12.60
CA GLU A 616 -75.80 -50.53 -11.30
C GLU A 616 -77.33 -50.52 -11.20
N LYS A 617 -77.96 -49.40 -11.60
CA LYS A 617 -79.45 -49.33 -11.66
C LYS A 617 -80.06 -50.35 -12.63
N ILE A 618 -79.40 -50.55 -13.78
CA ILE A 618 -79.84 -51.56 -14.73
C ILE A 618 -79.71 -52.97 -14.11
N ILE A 619 -78.61 -53.28 -13.44
CA ILE A 619 -78.35 -54.52 -12.75
C ILE A 619 -79.44 -54.78 -11.68
N GLU A 620 -79.76 -53.78 -10.85
CA GLU A 620 -80.79 -53.83 -9.83
C GLU A 620 -82.17 -54.06 -10.43
N SER A 621 -82.44 -53.60 -11.64
CA SER A 621 -83.70 -53.76 -12.34
C SER A 621 -83.89 -55.13 -13.03
N ILE A 622 -82.83 -55.95 -13.11
CA ILE A 622 -82.88 -57.27 -13.78
C ILE A 622 -83.53 -58.33 -12.83
N PRO A 623 -84.57 -58.98 -13.23
CA PRO A 623 -85.19 -60.09 -12.42
C PRO A 623 -84.17 -61.21 -12.19
N THR A 624 -83.87 -61.50 -10.96
CA THR A 624 -82.86 -62.49 -10.53
C THR A 624 -83.06 -63.91 -11.05
N GLU A 625 -84.20 -64.20 -11.60
CA GLU A 625 -84.54 -65.56 -12.13
C GLU A 625 -84.05 -65.79 -13.58
N ILE A 626 -83.55 -64.73 -14.32
CA ILE A 626 -83.31 -64.88 -15.77
C ILE A 626 -81.86 -64.46 -16.14
N ILE A 627 -81.06 -63.85 -15.23
CA ILE A 627 -79.77 -63.27 -15.57
C ILE A 627 -78.64 -63.99 -14.86
N ASP A 628 -77.56 -64.32 -15.61
CA ASP A 628 -76.31 -64.82 -15.08
C ASP A 628 -75.62 -63.72 -14.33
N VAL A 629 -75.92 -63.62 -13.04
CA VAL A 629 -75.39 -62.61 -12.12
C VAL A 629 -73.87 -62.62 -12.08
N VAL A 630 -73.22 -63.75 -12.39
CA VAL A 630 -71.76 -63.88 -12.39
C VAL A 630 -71.11 -63.03 -13.54
N VAL A 631 -71.72 -63.05 -14.73
CA VAL A 631 -71.23 -62.30 -15.90
C VAL A 631 -71.40 -60.80 -15.71
N VAL A 632 -72.50 -60.34 -15.12
CA VAL A 632 -72.76 -58.90 -14.84
C VAL A 632 -71.85 -58.39 -13.73
N LYS A 633 -71.59 -59.11 -12.66
CA LYS A 633 -70.64 -58.75 -11.61
C LYS A 633 -69.23 -58.69 -12.12
N LYS A 634 -68.86 -59.59 -13.06
CA LYS A 634 -67.49 -59.48 -13.67
C LYS A 634 -67.35 -58.22 -14.47
N LYS A 635 -68.31 -57.79 -15.29
CA LYS A 635 -68.28 -56.51 -16.05
C LYS A 635 -68.26 -55.32 -15.11
N LEU A 636 -68.94 -55.37 -13.97
CA LEU A 636 -68.89 -54.30 -12.97
C LEU A 636 -67.49 -54.18 -12.32
N LEU A 637 -66.87 -55.30 -11.97
CA LEU A 637 -65.52 -55.35 -11.40
C LEU A 637 -64.48 -54.82 -12.38
N ASP A 638 -64.63 -55.17 -13.68
CA ASP A 638 -63.69 -54.62 -14.73
C ASP A 638 -63.82 -53.10 -14.86
N LYS A 639 -65.06 -52.56 -14.84
CA LYS A 639 -65.29 -51.09 -14.85
C LYS A 639 -64.80 -50.38 -13.58
N GLN A 640 -64.96 -51.01 -12.43
CA GLN A 640 -64.40 -50.46 -11.17
C GLN A 640 -62.87 -50.49 -11.14
N ALA A 641 -62.20 -51.47 -11.73
CA ALA A 641 -60.78 -51.57 -11.88
C ALA A 641 -60.26 -50.47 -12.83
N GLU A 642 -60.93 -50.22 -13.97
CA GLU A 642 -60.64 -49.15 -14.91
C GLU A 642 -60.74 -47.75 -14.24
N MET A 643 -61.80 -47.51 -13.46
CA MET A 643 -62.04 -46.33 -12.68
C MET A 643 -60.90 -46.07 -11.61
N ARG A 644 -60.46 -47.14 -10.90
CA ARG A 644 -59.36 -47.05 -9.93
C ARG A 644 -58.04 -46.71 -10.62
N SER A 645 -57.79 -47.30 -11.80
CA SER A 645 -56.61 -47.01 -12.59
C SER A 645 -56.57 -45.51 -13.01
N LEU A 646 -57.70 -44.95 -13.48
CA LEU A 646 -57.88 -43.57 -13.82
C LEU A 646 -57.68 -42.63 -12.62
N LYS A 647 -58.18 -42.98 -11.43
CA LYS A 647 -57.98 -42.23 -10.18
C LYS A 647 -56.51 -42.24 -9.78
N SER A 648 -55.83 -43.36 -9.80
CA SER A 648 -54.42 -43.50 -9.47
C SER A 648 -53.54 -42.71 -10.45
N SER A 649 -53.86 -42.67 -11.75
CA SER A 649 -53.17 -41.86 -12.76
C SER A 649 -53.39 -40.36 -12.50
N ASN A 650 -54.52 -39.91 -12.01
CA ASN A 650 -54.80 -38.51 -11.66
C ASN A 650 -54.10 -38.08 -10.38
N GLU A 651 -53.95 -38.94 -9.36
CA GLU A 651 -53.18 -38.69 -8.15
C GLU A 651 -51.66 -38.63 -8.45
N PHE A 652 -51.20 -39.21 -9.55
CA PHE A 652 -49.80 -39.12 -9.98
C PHE A 652 -49.47 -37.84 -10.76
N LEU A 653 -50.52 -37.16 -11.26
CA LEU A 653 -50.41 -35.91 -12.05
C LEU A 653 -50.63 -34.63 -11.21
N THR A 654 -51.09 -34.74 -9.97
CA THR A 654 -51.19 -33.67 -8.96
C THR A 654 -49.98 -33.71 -8.03
#